data_23f2e2f8458ab1b92d69afa8a71f99ab
#
_entry.id   23f2e2f8458ab1b92d69afa8a71f99ab
#
_cell.length_a   1.000
_cell.length_b   1.000
_cell.length_c   1.000
_cell.angle_alpha   90.00
_cell.angle_beta   90.00
_cell.angle_gamma   90.00
#
_symmetry.space_group_name_H-M   'P 1'
#
loop_
_entity.id
_entity.type
_entity.pdbx_description
1 polymer ?
#
loop_
_entity_poly.entity_id
_entity_poly.type
_entity_poly.pdbx_seq_one_letter_code
_entity_poly.pdbx_strand_id
1 'polypeptide(L)'
;MENLMVIDSVCTYCGVGCDIAANVNVAENKIVNIFAHPDGVVSQGKLCIKGKYGFDFVTSPNRLRIPRIKKTFLEKNPSIKDTIAHSLKEYDAIWFETDLDCATTAAAMKLKEVQEKYGRKSVCSIGGARTSCESSYLFQKFTRHTLNSPHVDNCARVCHSPSLKGMRTTIGEGAATNPYNDIYNCEFMIVIGSNTTEAHPIIANRILDVAREHDNLAVFDVREIKLHRFAKYKAIMPHEANLLVLNMLAYVIIDEELYHENFLHERTKGFDEFKEKILNDPFANPKYFEQIEGYQNLSKMIPKIAREYALKKSMIFWGLGITEHLDGSYAVMAITHLALMTGNIGKSGAGLMPLRGQNNVQGTCDMGMLPYYAPDYQEPKEIGLMTPQLVEEMLEGRVKALLNIGEDIMHIHPNLNKIERAIENLELIFVQELFMTEVAQKADIVVGVKSAYEKTGVYINAMRRLHLSQPLVQSDLPDDWEVLQMLDNKMGGSAEYKNSNEIWDEVREVAYRRFSGASYIRLERHRVRGLQWPVHTEDTPILHQLDFRTEDGLGEFHYHQYKLRGMVEEISSKTLTGYHLTTGRTLAHYNNAAQTKESEKLNSRYDEDILLVHEGDAADFTGEKVILKTEFGQTNPLTLKFTDKVQPKTLFVTFHHAQSKINNLFGDKCDELILTAAFKSIKVEVINT
;
A
#
# COMPACT_ATOMS: atom_id res chain seq x y z
N MET A 1 -37.32 -16.63 1.54
CA MET A 1 -36.91 -15.24 1.82
C MET A 1 -36.90 -14.91 3.32
N GLU A 2 -37.29 -15.81 4.18
CA GLU A 2 -37.54 -15.55 5.64
C GLU A 2 -36.29 -15.43 6.53
N ASN A 3 -35.05 -15.66 6.02
CA ASN A 3 -33.85 -15.66 6.85
C ASN A 3 -32.76 -14.70 6.35
N LEU A 4 -33.11 -13.68 5.55
CA LEU A 4 -32.15 -12.69 5.09
C LEU A 4 -32.06 -11.53 6.08
N MET A 5 -30.84 -11.23 6.51
CA MET A 5 -30.49 -10.04 7.31
C MET A 5 -29.58 -9.13 6.50
N VAL A 6 -29.77 -7.83 6.63
CA VAL A 6 -28.82 -6.83 6.10
C VAL A 6 -27.81 -6.50 7.19
N ILE A 7 -26.53 -6.66 6.89
CA ILE A 7 -25.42 -6.34 7.81
C ILE A 7 -24.51 -5.33 7.15
N ASP A 8 -24.22 -4.23 7.87
CA ASP A 8 -23.27 -3.21 7.43
C ASP A 8 -21.85 -3.61 7.78
N SER A 9 -20.92 -3.31 6.88
CA SER A 9 -19.49 -3.59 7.08
C SER A 9 -18.61 -2.69 6.21
N VAL A 10 -17.33 -3.02 6.08
CA VAL A 10 -16.32 -2.28 5.31
C VAL A 10 -15.73 -3.18 4.24
N CYS A 11 -15.54 -2.65 3.04
CA CYS A 11 -14.90 -3.38 1.95
C CYS A 11 -13.43 -3.70 2.28
N THR A 12 -13.04 -4.96 2.14
CA THR A 12 -11.70 -5.46 2.52
C THR A 12 -10.59 -5.18 1.48
N TYR A 13 -10.86 -4.52 0.35
CA TYR A 13 -9.89 -4.45 -0.73
C TYR A 13 -8.97 -3.23 -0.68
N CYS A 14 -9.34 -2.13 -1.34
CA CYS A 14 -8.42 -0.99 -1.49
C CYS A 14 -8.60 0.08 -0.41
N GLY A 15 -7.65 1.01 -0.35
CA GLY A 15 -7.62 2.12 0.59
C GLY A 15 -8.80 3.10 0.52
N VAL A 16 -9.71 2.94 -0.44
CA VAL A 16 -10.97 3.69 -0.43
C VAL A 16 -11.79 3.39 0.82
N GLY A 17 -11.79 2.12 1.29
CA GLY A 17 -12.54 1.73 2.48
C GLY A 17 -14.04 1.98 2.34
N CYS A 18 -14.65 1.48 1.25
CA CYS A 18 -16.08 1.68 0.98
C CYS A 18 -16.95 1.07 2.08
N ASP A 19 -17.91 1.84 2.53
CA ASP A 19 -19.02 1.36 3.35
C ASP A 19 -19.92 0.44 2.50
N ILE A 20 -20.12 -0.76 2.96
CA ILE A 20 -20.90 -1.80 2.30
C ILE A 20 -22.03 -2.29 3.20
N ALA A 21 -23.07 -2.82 2.57
CA ALA A 21 -24.06 -3.64 3.21
C ALA A 21 -24.15 -4.99 2.50
N ALA A 22 -24.48 -6.04 3.22
CA ALA A 22 -24.60 -7.39 2.70
C ALA A 22 -25.93 -8.01 3.07
N ASN A 23 -26.60 -8.66 2.11
CA ASN A 23 -27.64 -9.61 2.42
C ASN A 23 -27.00 -10.94 2.84
N VAL A 24 -27.27 -11.37 4.05
CA VAL A 24 -26.73 -12.60 4.64
C VAL A 24 -27.88 -13.55 4.94
N ASN A 25 -27.77 -14.78 4.47
CA ASN A 25 -28.64 -15.87 4.93
C ASN A 25 -28.07 -16.36 6.26
N VAL A 26 -28.71 -15.96 7.36
CA VAL A 26 -28.26 -16.27 8.72
C VAL A 26 -28.35 -17.78 9.02
N ALA A 27 -29.38 -18.47 8.51
CA ALA A 27 -29.53 -19.91 8.71
C ALA A 27 -28.45 -20.76 8.03
N GLU A 28 -27.98 -20.30 6.85
CA GLU A 28 -26.91 -20.97 6.09
C GLU A 28 -25.53 -20.39 6.40
N ASN A 29 -25.45 -19.35 7.22
CA ASN A 29 -24.23 -18.61 7.51
C ASN A 29 -23.48 -18.17 6.21
N LYS A 30 -24.22 -17.57 5.27
CA LYS A 30 -23.72 -17.31 3.92
C LYS A 30 -24.03 -15.91 3.42
N ILE A 31 -23.02 -15.23 2.86
CA ILE A 31 -23.21 -13.98 2.14
C ILE A 31 -23.92 -14.28 0.81
N VAL A 32 -25.06 -13.66 0.59
CA VAL A 32 -25.84 -13.80 -0.66
C VAL A 32 -25.39 -12.79 -1.69
N ASN A 33 -25.23 -11.54 -1.30
CA ASN A 33 -24.66 -10.49 -2.12
C ASN A 33 -24.14 -9.34 -1.25
N ILE A 34 -23.27 -8.53 -1.86
CA ILE A 34 -22.77 -7.27 -1.28
C ILE A 34 -23.17 -6.11 -2.18
N PHE A 35 -23.59 -5.01 -1.57
CA PHE A 35 -23.95 -3.77 -2.24
C PHE A 35 -23.40 -2.56 -1.49
N ALA A 36 -23.37 -1.40 -2.14
CA ALA A 36 -22.99 -0.14 -1.50
C ALA A 36 -24.08 0.25 -0.49
N HIS A 37 -23.69 0.71 0.70
CA HIS A 37 -24.68 1.26 1.61
C HIS A 37 -25.35 2.49 0.97
N PRO A 38 -26.69 2.58 0.96
CA PRO A 38 -27.39 3.70 0.29
C PRO A 38 -26.98 5.07 0.81
N ASP A 39 -26.78 5.19 2.14
CA ASP A 39 -26.38 6.42 2.83
C ASP A 39 -24.86 6.51 3.04
N GLY A 40 -24.10 5.64 2.38
CA GLY A 40 -22.66 5.52 2.53
C GLY A 40 -21.91 6.78 2.09
N VAL A 41 -21.15 7.40 2.99
CA VAL A 41 -20.39 8.63 2.70
C VAL A 41 -19.21 8.35 1.77
N VAL A 42 -18.60 7.18 1.88
CA VAL A 42 -17.46 6.78 1.05
C VAL A 42 -17.92 6.19 -0.27
N SER A 43 -18.83 5.22 -0.24
CA SER A 43 -19.33 4.53 -1.43
C SER A 43 -20.27 5.36 -2.29
N GLN A 44 -21.05 6.25 -1.67
CA GLN A 44 -22.12 7.04 -2.32
C GLN A 44 -23.05 6.17 -3.20
N GLY A 45 -23.46 5.01 -2.67
CA GLY A 45 -24.31 4.05 -3.38
C GLY A 45 -23.62 3.31 -4.53
N LYS A 46 -22.29 3.39 -4.69
CA LYS A 46 -21.53 2.80 -5.80
C LYS A 46 -20.44 1.85 -5.27
N LEU A 47 -20.31 0.67 -5.87
CA LEU A 47 -19.20 -0.26 -5.64
C LEU A 47 -18.51 -0.63 -6.95
N CYS A 48 -17.22 -0.87 -6.88
CA CYS A 48 -16.48 -1.51 -7.97
C CYS A 48 -16.76 -3.03 -7.99
N ILE A 49 -16.33 -3.68 -9.06
CA ILE A 49 -16.58 -5.12 -9.23
C ILE A 49 -15.96 -5.98 -8.12
N LYS A 50 -14.81 -5.59 -7.55
CA LYS A 50 -14.18 -6.28 -6.42
C LYS A 50 -15.06 -6.24 -5.16
N GLY A 51 -15.51 -5.06 -4.79
CA GLY A 51 -16.39 -4.90 -3.62
C GLY A 51 -17.73 -5.62 -3.78
N LYS A 52 -18.25 -5.69 -5.02
CA LYS A 52 -19.55 -6.31 -5.30
C LYS A 52 -19.50 -7.84 -5.41
N TYR A 53 -18.44 -8.40 -5.97
CA TYR A 53 -18.36 -9.83 -6.33
C TYR A 53 -17.22 -10.59 -5.65
N GLY A 54 -16.29 -9.89 -5.00
CA GLY A 54 -15.10 -10.51 -4.42
C GLY A 54 -15.30 -10.98 -2.97
N PHE A 55 -16.37 -11.67 -2.65
CA PHE A 55 -16.63 -12.22 -1.31
C PHE A 55 -16.57 -13.76 -1.25
N ASP A 56 -16.46 -14.44 -2.39
CA ASP A 56 -16.45 -15.90 -2.46
C ASP A 56 -15.26 -16.52 -1.70
N PHE A 57 -14.19 -15.76 -1.51
CA PHE A 57 -13.03 -16.18 -0.73
C PHE A 57 -13.37 -16.60 0.70
N VAL A 58 -14.45 -16.08 1.29
CA VAL A 58 -14.88 -16.41 2.68
C VAL A 58 -15.25 -17.89 2.81
N THR A 59 -15.95 -18.43 1.81
CA THR A 59 -16.40 -19.82 1.78
C THR A 59 -15.58 -20.74 0.88
N SER A 60 -14.48 -20.23 0.33
CA SER A 60 -13.60 -21.02 -0.55
C SER A 60 -13.10 -22.29 0.15
N PRO A 61 -13.11 -23.44 -0.56
CA PRO A 61 -12.53 -24.68 -0.05
C PRO A 61 -11.01 -24.60 0.15
N ASN A 62 -10.35 -23.62 -0.49
CA ASN A 62 -8.92 -23.40 -0.37
C ASN A 62 -8.52 -22.65 0.92
N ARG A 63 -9.50 -22.19 1.73
CA ARG A 63 -9.22 -21.50 3.01
C ARG A 63 -8.45 -22.40 3.98
N LEU A 64 -7.42 -21.85 4.57
CA LEU A 64 -6.78 -22.43 5.75
C LEU A 64 -7.77 -22.41 6.92
N ARG A 65 -8.09 -23.58 7.47
CA ARG A 65 -9.03 -23.73 8.59
C ARG A 65 -8.38 -24.39 9.81
N ILE A 66 -7.41 -25.25 9.57
CA ILE A 66 -6.71 -26.01 10.61
C ILE A 66 -5.24 -25.61 10.55
N PRO A 67 -4.60 -25.32 11.70
CA PRO A 67 -3.17 -25.03 11.72
C PRO A 67 -2.35 -26.21 11.18
N ARG A 68 -1.26 -25.89 10.48
CA ARG A 68 -0.36 -26.90 9.91
C ARG A 68 1.07 -26.67 10.35
N ILE A 69 1.78 -27.76 10.62
CA ILE A 69 3.21 -27.75 10.95
C ILE A 69 3.94 -28.64 9.96
N LYS A 70 5.05 -28.13 9.43
CA LYS A 70 5.87 -28.85 8.45
C LYS A 70 6.56 -30.05 9.08
N LYS A 71 6.54 -31.21 8.40
CA LYS A 71 7.15 -32.45 8.89
C LYS A 71 8.66 -32.26 9.11
N THR A 72 9.36 -31.61 8.18
CA THR A 72 10.78 -31.34 8.27
C THR A 72 11.18 -30.41 9.42
N PHE A 73 10.29 -29.49 9.82
CA PHE A 73 10.49 -28.66 11.01
C PHE A 73 10.47 -29.52 12.30
N LEU A 74 9.51 -30.43 12.40
CA LEU A 74 9.42 -31.33 13.55
C LEU A 74 10.56 -32.36 13.60
N GLU A 75 11.06 -32.80 12.48
CA GLU A 75 12.25 -33.67 12.39
C GLU A 75 13.51 -32.97 12.93
N LYS A 76 13.64 -31.68 12.63
CA LYS A 76 14.75 -30.84 13.13
C LYS A 76 14.57 -30.42 14.59
N ASN A 77 13.37 -30.53 15.18
CA ASN A 77 13.02 -30.09 16.51
C ASN A 77 12.29 -31.20 17.30
N PRO A 78 13.00 -32.30 17.70
CA PRO A 78 12.33 -33.46 18.32
C PRO A 78 11.63 -33.13 19.63
N SER A 79 12.19 -32.27 20.49
CA SER A 79 11.56 -31.85 21.75
C SER A 79 10.20 -31.14 21.53
N ILE A 80 10.09 -30.34 20.48
CA ILE A 80 8.85 -29.71 20.10
C ILE A 80 7.85 -30.79 19.62
N LYS A 81 8.33 -31.70 18.75
CA LYS A 81 7.50 -32.80 18.24
C LYS A 81 6.92 -33.65 19.38
N ASP A 82 7.75 -34.01 20.36
CA ASP A 82 7.32 -34.84 21.53
C ASP A 82 6.27 -34.09 22.37
N THR A 83 6.47 -32.79 22.58
CA THR A 83 5.54 -31.97 23.36
C THR A 83 4.14 -31.90 22.75
N ILE A 84 4.02 -31.79 21.42
CA ILE A 84 2.74 -31.62 20.71
C ILE A 84 2.23 -32.90 20.03
N ALA A 85 2.91 -34.03 20.24
CA ALA A 85 2.63 -35.31 19.55
C ALA A 85 1.17 -35.75 19.65
N HIS A 86 0.50 -35.45 20.78
CA HIS A 86 -0.87 -35.82 21.05
C HIS A 86 -1.91 -35.17 20.12
N SER A 87 -1.57 -34.04 19.48
CA SER A 87 -2.43 -33.29 18.56
C SER A 87 -2.11 -33.51 17.08
N LEU A 88 -0.93 -34.06 16.76
CA LEU A 88 -0.49 -34.18 15.38
C LEU A 88 -1.33 -35.20 14.61
N LYS A 89 -1.88 -34.78 13.47
CA LYS A 89 -2.58 -35.61 12.49
C LYS A 89 -1.92 -35.48 11.13
N GLU A 90 -1.67 -36.60 10.48
CA GLU A 90 -1.09 -36.57 9.14
C GLU A 90 -2.05 -35.93 8.13
N TYR A 91 -1.58 -34.92 7.39
CA TYR A 91 -2.38 -34.25 6.35
C TYR A 91 -1.95 -34.68 4.95
N ASP A 92 -0.67 -34.52 4.60
CA ASP A 92 -0.09 -34.90 3.33
C ASP A 92 1.40 -35.26 3.47
N ALA A 93 2.16 -35.33 2.37
CA ALA A 93 3.59 -35.66 2.40
C ALA A 93 4.44 -34.58 3.13
N ILE A 94 3.96 -33.33 3.23
CA ILE A 94 4.72 -32.18 3.73
C ILE A 94 4.27 -31.78 5.16
N TRP A 95 2.97 -31.86 5.46
CA TRP A 95 2.33 -31.25 6.60
C TRP A 95 1.69 -32.22 7.56
N PHE A 96 1.74 -31.88 8.85
CA PHE A 96 0.81 -32.33 9.88
C PHE A 96 -0.23 -31.24 10.13
N GLU A 97 -1.49 -31.62 10.37
CA GLU A 97 -2.48 -30.77 11.03
C GLU A 97 -2.34 -30.89 12.55
N THR A 98 -2.67 -29.79 13.25
CA THR A 98 -2.67 -29.75 14.72
C THR A 98 -3.72 -28.74 15.21
N ASP A 99 -3.97 -28.68 16.50
CA ASP A 99 -4.78 -27.62 17.11
C ASP A 99 -3.99 -26.32 17.28
N LEU A 100 -4.70 -25.24 17.57
CA LEU A 100 -4.13 -23.91 17.71
C LEU A 100 -3.18 -23.80 18.93
N ASP A 101 -3.52 -24.48 20.04
CA ASP A 101 -2.68 -24.47 21.25
C ASP A 101 -1.32 -25.10 20.99
N CYS A 102 -1.30 -26.24 20.31
CA CYS A 102 -0.08 -26.94 19.92
C CYS A 102 0.73 -26.18 18.88
N ALA A 103 0.08 -25.54 17.88
CA ALA A 103 0.76 -24.71 16.89
C ALA A 103 1.47 -23.52 17.54
N THR A 104 0.78 -22.80 18.43
CA THR A 104 1.35 -21.66 19.17
C THR A 104 2.39 -22.11 20.21
N THR A 105 2.25 -23.31 20.81
CA THR A 105 3.26 -23.90 21.70
C THR A 105 4.56 -24.18 20.92
N ALA A 106 4.44 -24.82 19.77
CA ALA A 106 5.61 -25.11 18.92
C ALA A 106 6.34 -23.82 18.50
N ALA A 107 5.60 -22.80 18.09
CA ALA A 107 6.15 -21.50 17.75
C ALA A 107 6.86 -20.84 18.95
N ALA A 108 6.22 -20.80 20.11
CA ALA A 108 6.78 -20.18 21.32
C ALA A 108 8.05 -20.91 21.80
N MET A 109 8.07 -22.24 21.78
CA MET A 109 9.26 -23.01 22.12
C MET A 109 10.43 -22.66 21.20
N LYS A 110 10.18 -22.61 19.88
CA LYS A 110 11.24 -22.28 18.91
C LYS A 110 11.69 -20.82 18.99
N LEU A 111 10.78 -19.89 19.24
CA LEU A 111 11.11 -18.46 19.44
C LEU A 111 12.02 -18.28 20.67
N LYS A 112 11.74 -18.96 21.79
CA LYS A 112 12.61 -18.96 22.99
C LYS A 112 14.01 -19.50 22.69
N GLU A 113 14.09 -20.66 22.04
CA GLU A 113 15.35 -21.25 21.62
C GLU A 113 16.18 -20.30 20.74
N VAL A 114 15.53 -19.69 19.72
CA VAL A 114 16.17 -18.73 18.81
C VAL A 114 16.68 -17.51 19.57
N GLN A 115 15.88 -16.94 20.48
CA GLN A 115 16.30 -15.78 21.26
C GLN A 115 17.39 -16.09 22.26
N GLU A 116 17.34 -17.25 22.91
CA GLU A 116 18.40 -17.72 23.83
C GLU A 116 19.73 -17.91 23.10
N LYS A 117 19.69 -18.45 21.89
CA LYS A 117 20.88 -18.77 21.09
C LYS A 117 21.48 -17.56 20.37
N TYR A 118 20.63 -16.69 19.81
CA TYR A 118 21.05 -15.61 18.89
C TYR A 118 20.74 -14.22 19.40
N GLY A 119 20.04 -14.09 20.52
CA GLY A 119 19.62 -12.82 21.10
C GLY A 119 18.31 -12.29 20.53
N ARG A 120 17.75 -11.25 21.18
CA ARG A 120 16.42 -10.71 20.88
C ARG A 120 16.25 -10.15 19.45
N LYS A 121 17.32 -9.64 18.83
CA LYS A 121 17.30 -9.07 17.48
C LYS A 121 17.29 -10.12 16.35
N SER A 122 17.39 -11.39 16.70
CA SER A 122 17.30 -12.49 15.73
C SER A 122 15.87 -12.80 15.29
N VAL A 123 14.87 -12.13 15.86
CA VAL A 123 13.46 -12.29 15.50
C VAL A 123 12.95 -11.01 14.83
N CYS A 124 12.25 -11.14 13.71
CA CYS A 124 11.57 -10.04 13.03
C CYS A 124 10.11 -10.36 12.75
N SER A 125 9.32 -9.31 12.57
CA SER A 125 7.87 -9.37 12.31
C SER A 125 7.52 -8.51 11.10
N ILE A 126 6.87 -9.10 10.10
CA ILE A 126 6.45 -8.42 8.87
C ILE A 126 4.96 -8.68 8.65
N GLY A 127 4.17 -7.64 8.41
CA GLY A 127 2.74 -7.84 8.29
C GLY A 127 2.05 -7.03 7.20
N GLY A 128 0.93 -7.57 6.74
CA GLY A 128 0.03 -6.95 5.77
C GLY A 128 -0.91 -5.91 6.40
N ALA A 129 -1.59 -5.17 5.53
CA ALA A 129 -2.51 -4.11 5.94
C ALA A 129 -3.98 -4.42 5.64
N ARG A 130 -4.36 -5.69 5.49
CA ARG A 130 -5.75 -6.11 5.43
C ARG A 130 -6.26 -6.75 6.73
N THR A 131 -5.49 -6.61 7.79
CA THR A 131 -5.88 -6.91 9.15
C THR A 131 -6.47 -5.67 9.85
N SER A 132 -7.13 -5.84 10.99
CA SER A 132 -7.70 -4.73 11.76
C SER A 132 -6.62 -3.89 12.45
N CYS A 133 -6.98 -2.69 12.90
CA CYS A 133 -6.09 -1.86 13.72
C CYS A 133 -5.68 -2.55 15.01
N GLU A 134 -6.60 -3.27 15.66
CA GLU A 134 -6.37 -4.00 16.90
C GLU A 134 -5.32 -5.10 16.70
N SER A 135 -5.44 -5.89 15.65
CA SER A 135 -4.46 -6.93 15.33
C SER A 135 -3.10 -6.33 14.95
N SER A 136 -3.08 -5.22 14.18
CA SER A 136 -1.86 -4.48 13.85
C SER A 136 -1.17 -3.91 15.10
N TYR A 137 -1.96 -3.38 16.05
CA TYR A 137 -1.45 -2.88 17.32
C TYR A 137 -0.82 -3.97 18.17
N LEU A 138 -1.51 -5.10 18.34
CA LEU A 138 -0.97 -6.22 19.12
C LEU A 138 0.26 -6.84 18.45
N PHE A 139 0.33 -6.91 17.13
CA PHE A 139 1.50 -7.44 16.43
C PHE A 139 2.76 -6.66 16.74
N GLN A 140 2.72 -5.33 16.63
CA GLN A 140 3.88 -4.51 16.99
C GLN A 140 4.14 -4.50 18.50
N LYS A 141 3.10 -4.56 19.35
CA LYS A 141 3.22 -4.63 20.81
C LYS A 141 3.92 -5.93 21.22
N PHE A 142 3.45 -7.08 20.75
CA PHE A 142 4.06 -8.38 20.97
C PHE A 142 5.54 -8.38 20.55
N THR A 143 5.84 -7.88 19.34
CA THR A 143 7.21 -7.82 18.83
C THR A 143 8.12 -6.96 19.71
N ARG A 144 7.68 -5.75 20.07
CA ARG A 144 8.52 -4.79 20.80
C ARG A 144 8.61 -5.05 22.30
N HIS A 145 7.53 -5.52 22.92
CA HIS A 145 7.48 -5.67 24.36
C HIS A 145 7.82 -7.10 24.81
N THR A 146 7.14 -8.10 24.29
CA THR A 146 7.33 -9.50 24.74
C THR A 146 8.53 -10.15 24.09
N LEU A 147 8.68 -10.07 22.77
CA LEU A 147 9.88 -10.52 22.09
C LEU A 147 11.05 -9.56 22.28
N ASN A 148 10.80 -8.34 22.76
CA ASN A 148 11.79 -7.30 22.94
C ASN A 148 12.66 -7.05 21.69
N SER A 149 12.11 -7.28 20.49
CA SER A 149 12.75 -7.02 19.20
C SER A 149 12.29 -5.69 18.63
N PRO A 150 13.18 -4.83 18.08
CA PRO A 150 12.80 -3.60 17.41
C PRO A 150 12.29 -3.85 15.98
N HIS A 151 12.44 -5.06 15.45
CA HIS A 151 12.27 -5.39 14.03
C HIS A 151 10.82 -5.68 13.68
N VAL A 152 10.03 -4.64 13.43
CA VAL A 152 8.66 -4.74 12.90
C VAL A 152 8.49 -3.83 11.72
N ASP A 153 7.95 -4.33 10.61
CA ASP A 153 7.64 -3.56 9.40
C ASP A 153 6.33 -4.07 8.76
N ASN A 154 5.83 -3.35 7.76
CA ASN A 154 4.58 -3.71 7.09
C ASN A 154 4.62 -3.43 5.58
N CYS A 155 3.58 -3.87 4.88
CA CYS A 155 3.42 -3.73 3.43
C CYS A 155 3.44 -2.28 2.89
N ALA A 156 3.37 -1.24 3.73
CA ALA A 156 3.58 0.13 3.29
C ALA A 156 4.99 0.33 2.72
N ARG A 157 5.94 -0.55 3.08
CA ARG A 157 7.31 -0.57 2.58
C ARG A 157 7.38 -0.68 1.05
N VAL A 158 6.53 -1.47 0.46
CA VAL A 158 6.39 -1.62 -1.00
C VAL A 158 5.17 -0.85 -1.53
N CYS A 159 4.78 0.26 -0.87
CA CYS A 159 3.56 0.98 -1.21
C CYS A 159 3.72 2.50 -1.02
N HIS A 160 3.27 3.05 0.11
CA HIS A 160 3.18 4.47 0.40
C HIS A 160 4.09 4.95 1.54
N SER A 161 5.15 4.19 1.90
CA SER A 161 6.17 4.70 2.83
C SER A 161 6.82 6.01 2.35
N PRO A 162 7.09 6.23 1.04
CA PRO A 162 7.54 7.53 0.54
C PRO A 162 6.53 8.66 0.76
N SER A 163 5.21 8.38 0.67
CA SER A 163 4.19 9.39 1.02
C SER A 163 4.24 9.77 2.49
N LEU A 164 4.38 8.78 3.37
CA LEU A 164 4.56 9.02 4.79
C LEU A 164 5.82 9.85 5.06
N LYS A 165 6.97 9.43 4.49
CA LYS A 165 8.26 10.13 4.68
C LYS A 165 8.23 11.55 4.14
N GLY A 166 7.83 11.75 2.88
CA GLY A 166 7.83 13.06 2.24
C GLY A 166 6.90 14.07 2.91
N MET A 167 5.65 13.67 3.19
CA MET A 167 4.69 14.55 3.86
C MET A 167 5.09 14.84 5.31
N ARG A 168 5.57 13.84 6.06
CA ARG A 168 6.02 14.09 7.45
C ARG A 168 7.24 15.00 7.50
N THR A 169 8.16 14.91 6.55
CA THR A 169 9.33 15.80 6.47
C THR A 169 8.92 17.26 6.21
N THR A 170 7.87 17.48 5.41
CA THR A 170 7.47 18.83 4.97
C THR A 170 6.35 19.46 5.80
N ILE A 171 5.36 18.66 6.22
CA ILE A 171 4.14 19.16 6.92
C ILE A 171 3.83 18.40 8.21
N GLY A 172 4.75 17.53 8.65
CA GLY A 172 4.65 16.80 9.93
C GLY A 172 3.60 15.69 9.99
N GLU A 173 2.77 15.49 8.95
CA GLU A 173 1.72 14.47 8.93
C GLU A 173 1.64 13.76 7.57
N GLY A 174 1.73 12.44 7.58
CA GLY A 174 1.77 11.62 6.36
C GLY A 174 0.43 11.02 5.95
N ALA A 175 -0.63 11.83 5.84
CA ALA A 175 -1.98 11.36 5.51
C ALA A 175 -2.73 12.35 4.61
N ALA A 176 -3.82 11.90 3.98
CA ALA A 176 -4.68 12.75 3.17
C ALA A 176 -5.19 13.94 3.98
N THR A 177 -5.14 15.14 3.41
CA THR A 177 -5.50 16.36 4.14
C THR A 177 -7.00 16.63 4.17
N ASN A 178 -7.77 16.11 3.20
CA ASN A 178 -9.19 16.37 3.01
C ASN A 178 -10.02 15.08 2.89
N PRO A 179 -11.33 15.13 3.13
CA PRO A 179 -12.25 14.01 2.86
C PRO A 179 -12.52 13.85 1.36
N TYR A 180 -12.91 12.64 0.92
CA TYR A 180 -13.20 12.39 -0.51
C TYR A 180 -14.31 13.27 -1.08
N ASN A 181 -15.32 13.63 -0.28
CA ASN A 181 -16.42 14.47 -0.78
C ASN A 181 -16.00 15.91 -1.02
N ASP A 182 -14.86 16.33 -0.48
CA ASP A 182 -14.32 17.66 -0.71
C ASP A 182 -13.76 17.85 -2.15
N ILE A 183 -13.62 16.74 -2.90
CA ILE A 183 -13.30 16.75 -4.34
C ILE A 183 -14.32 17.57 -5.13
N TYR A 184 -15.60 17.56 -4.73
CA TYR A 184 -16.65 18.34 -5.38
C TYR A 184 -16.50 19.86 -5.19
N ASN A 185 -15.70 20.31 -4.23
CA ASN A 185 -15.39 21.72 -3.99
C ASN A 185 -14.09 22.16 -4.68
N CYS A 186 -13.44 21.27 -5.43
CA CYS A 186 -12.16 21.51 -6.06
C CYS A 186 -12.34 22.17 -7.44
N GLU A 187 -11.58 23.24 -7.71
CA GLU A 187 -11.64 23.97 -8.97
C GLU A 187 -10.63 23.47 -10.01
N PHE A 188 -9.56 22.76 -9.57
CA PHE A 188 -8.59 22.13 -10.45
C PHE A 188 -7.97 20.90 -9.80
N MET A 189 -7.78 19.85 -10.58
CA MET A 189 -7.25 18.57 -10.11
C MET A 189 -6.03 18.14 -10.91
N ILE A 190 -5.00 17.67 -10.18
CA ILE A 190 -3.88 16.93 -10.77
C ILE A 190 -3.93 15.49 -10.28
N VAL A 191 -3.93 14.52 -11.20
CA VAL A 191 -3.72 13.10 -10.92
C VAL A 191 -2.39 12.70 -11.53
N ILE A 192 -1.45 12.25 -10.71
CA ILE A 192 -0.10 11.87 -11.14
C ILE A 192 0.29 10.48 -10.64
N GLY A 193 0.80 9.63 -11.54
CA GLY A 193 1.25 8.28 -11.21
C GLY A 193 0.15 7.39 -10.60
N SER A 194 -1.11 7.54 -11.05
CA SER A 194 -2.24 6.78 -10.54
C SER A 194 -3.28 6.44 -11.60
N ASN A 195 -3.40 5.17 -11.96
CA ASN A 195 -4.56 4.68 -12.71
C ASN A 195 -5.76 4.49 -11.77
N THR A 196 -6.33 5.61 -11.32
CA THR A 196 -7.37 5.67 -10.29
C THR A 196 -8.62 4.89 -10.67
N THR A 197 -8.97 4.82 -11.97
CA THR A 197 -10.15 4.08 -12.47
C THR A 197 -10.06 2.57 -12.24
N GLU A 198 -8.86 2.02 -12.07
CA GLU A 198 -8.64 0.60 -11.81
C GLU A 198 -8.23 0.34 -10.36
N ALA A 199 -7.35 1.16 -9.80
CA ALA A 199 -6.85 0.98 -8.44
C ALA A 199 -7.84 1.46 -7.35
N HIS A 200 -8.53 2.61 -7.59
CA HIS A 200 -9.43 3.28 -6.62
C HIS A 200 -10.74 3.76 -7.29
N PRO A 201 -11.56 2.85 -7.88
CA PRO A 201 -12.65 3.24 -8.79
C PRO A 201 -13.69 4.19 -8.20
N ILE A 202 -13.95 4.12 -6.89
CA ILE A 202 -14.96 4.94 -6.23
C ILE A 202 -14.47 6.38 -6.02
N ILE A 203 -13.17 6.59 -5.83
CA ILE A 203 -12.58 7.95 -5.88
C ILE A 203 -12.56 8.46 -7.32
N ALA A 204 -12.21 7.60 -8.29
CA ALA A 204 -12.21 7.96 -9.69
C ALA A 204 -13.59 8.48 -10.17
N ASN A 205 -14.69 7.93 -9.66
CA ASN A 205 -16.03 8.42 -9.99
C ASN A 205 -16.18 9.91 -9.63
N ARG A 206 -15.74 10.34 -8.42
CA ARG A 206 -15.82 11.75 -8.02
C ARG A 206 -14.95 12.65 -8.91
N ILE A 207 -13.71 12.21 -9.17
CA ILE A 207 -12.80 12.94 -10.08
C ILE A 207 -13.44 13.09 -11.47
N LEU A 208 -14.05 12.02 -11.99
CA LEU A 208 -14.71 12.02 -13.29
C LEU A 208 -15.98 12.89 -13.32
N ASP A 209 -16.76 12.90 -12.24
CA ASP A 209 -17.96 13.73 -12.15
C ASP A 209 -17.57 15.22 -12.22
N VAL A 210 -16.57 15.65 -11.41
CA VAL A 210 -16.06 17.04 -11.43
C VAL A 210 -15.37 17.39 -12.75
N ALA A 211 -14.56 16.48 -13.31
CA ALA A 211 -13.86 16.73 -14.57
C ALA A 211 -14.80 16.90 -15.78
N ARG A 212 -15.92 16.16 -15.80
CA ARG A 212 -16.94 16.28 -16.86
C ARG A 212 -17.71 17.61 -16.80
N GLU A 213 -17.93 18.10 -15.58
CA GLU A 213 -18.69 19.34 -15.36
C GLU A 213 -17.84 20.59 -15.62
N HIS A 214 -16.54 20.55 -15.25
CA HIS A 214 -15.71 21.75 -15.16
C HIS A 214 -14.49 21.78 -16.08
N ASP A 215 -14.19 20.69 -16.81
CA ASP A 215 -12.99 20.58 -17.67
C ASP A 215 -11.70 21.04 -16.95
N ASN A 216 -11.46 20.48 -15.78
CA ASN A 216 -10.47 20.99 -14.81
C ASN A 216 -9.47 19.92 -14.32
N LEU A 217 -9.19 18.90 -15.13
CA LEU A 217 -8.35 17.78 -14.78
C LEU A 217 -7.05 17.75 -15.59
N ALA A 218 -5.90 17.65 -14.93
CA ALA A 218 -4.63 17.27 -15.50
C ALA A 218 -4.24 15.83 -15.06
N VAL A 219 -3.82 15.01 -16.02
CA VAL A 219 -3.40 13.63 -15.74
C VAL A 219 -1.98 13.41 -16.26
N PHE A 220 -1.08 13.02 -15.35
CA PHE A 220 0.30 12.64 -15.65
C PHE A 220 0.49 11.13 -15.45
N ASP A 221 0.89 10.42 -16.49
CA ASP A 221 1.22 8.99 -16.44
C ASP A 221 2.24 8.66 -17.54
N VAL A 222 2.91 7.52 -17.46
CA VAL A 222 3.85 7.05 -18.48
C VAL A 222 3.14 6.34 -19.66
N ARG A 223 1.85 6.09 -19.53
CA ARG A 223 0.99 5.47 -20.56
C ARG A 223 -0.41 6.09 -20.57
N GLU A 224 -1.16 5.85 -21.64
CA GLU A 224 -2.55 6.29 -21.66
C GLU A 224 -3.42 5.44 -20.73
N ILE A 225 -4.11 6.12 -19.79
CA ILE A 225 -5.07 5.52 -18.87
C ILE A 225 -6.47 6.10 -19.11
N LYS A 226 -7.50 5.46 -18.56
CA LYS A 226 -8.90 5.87 -18.76
C LYS A 226 -9.17 7.34 -18.41
N LEU A 227 -8.50 7.88 -17.39
CA LEU A 227 -8.67 9.27 -16.97
C LEU A 227 -8.27 10.27 -18.06
N HIS A 228 -7.30 9.94 -18.92
CA HIS A 228 -6.88 10.83 -20.00
C HIS A 228 -8.02 11.21 -20.96
N ARG A 229 -9.04 10.36 -21.11
CA ARG A 229 -10.22 10.66 -21.95
C ARG A 229 -11.05 11.85 -21.46
N PHE A 230 -10.93 12.16 -20.16
CA PHE A 230 -11.67 13.20 -19.47
C PHE A 230 -10.78 14.34 -18.99
N ALA A 231 -9.47 14.24 -19.27
CA ALA A 231 -8.51 15.25 -18.88
C ALA A 231 -8.45 16.40 -19.89
N LYS A 232 -8.47 17.63 -19.36
CA LYS A 232 -8.11 18.84 -20.09
C LYS A 232 -6.65 18.80 -20.55
N TYR A 233 -5.79 18.35 -19.66
CA TYR A 233 -4.36 18.19 -19.91
C TYR A 233 -3.95 16.72 -19.83
N LYS A 234 -3.59 16.16 -20.98
CA LYS A 234 -3.19 14.76 -21.17
C LYS A 234 -1.67 14.67 -21.19
N ALA A 235 -1.05 14.63 -20.04
CA ALA A 235 0.40 14.66 -19.92
C ALA A 235 0.96 13.22 -19.86
N ILE A 236 1.34 12.68 -21.02
CA ILE A 236 2.15 11.46 -21.07
C ILE A 236 3.61 11.86 -20.91
N MET A 237 4.29 11.26 -19.94
CA MET A 237 5.68 11.59 -19.59
C MET A 237 6.59 10.37 -19.72
N PRO A 238 7.91 10.55 -19.94
CA PRO A 238 8.82 9.43 -19.95
C PRO A 238 8.96 8.81 -18.56
N HIS A 239 9.39 7.54 -18.50
CA HIS A 239 9.68 6.88 -17.24
C HIS A 239 10.69 7.69 -16.42
N GLU A 240 10.52 7.67 -15.09
CA GLU A 240 11.40 8.36 -14.11
C GLU A 240 11.38 9.90 -14.15
N ALA A 241 10.42 10.51 -14.85
CA ALA A 241 10.27 11.97 -14.93
C ALA A 241 9.43 12.59 -13.81
N ASN A 242 9.04 11.87 -12.77
CA ASN A 242 8.14 12.38 -11.73
C ASN A 242 8.67 13.63 -11.05
N LEU A 243 9.86 13.55 -10.43
CA LEU A 243 10.47 14.68 -9.73
C LEU A 243 10.81 15.82 -10.72
N LEU A 244 11.24 15.49 -11.94
CA LEU A 244 11.49 16.45 -13.01
C LEU A 244 10.27 17.32 -13.30
N VAL A 245 9.11 16.68 -13.56
CA VAL A 245 7.84 17.38 -13.88
C VAL A 245 7.35 18.20 -12.68
N LEU A 246 7.47 17.68 -11.46
CA LEU A 246 7.06 18.39 -10.25
C LEU A 246 7.92 19.62 -9.98
N ASN A 247 9.24 19.54 -10.18
CA ASN A 247 10.15 20.69 -10.10
C ASN A 247 9.86 21.72 -11.21
N MET A 248 9.47 21.27 -12.41
CA MET A 248 9.06 22.18 -13.48
C MET A 248 7.76 22.95 -13.16
N LEU A 249 6.80 22.30 -12.52
CA LEU A 249 5.59 22.98 -12.01
C LEU A 249 5.99 24.04 -10.97
N ALA A 250 6.90 23.69 -10.04
CA ALA A 250 7.42 24.62 -9.04
C ALA A 250 8.17 25.79 -9.69
N TYR A 251 9.01 25.50 -10.69
CA TYR A 251 9.74 26.54 -11.44
C TYR A 251 8.78 27.58 -12.02
N VAL A 252 7.72 27.15 -12.73
CA VAL A 252 6.77 28.08 -13.34
C VAL A 252 6.03 28.92 -12.29
N ILE A 253 5.61 28.30 -11.18
CA ILE A 253 4.93 29.00 -10.08
C ILE A 253 5.86 30.10 -9.50
N ILE A 254 7.14 29.82 -9.39
CA ILE A 254 8.12 30.75 -8.84
C ILE A 254 8.51 31.84 -9.87
N ASP A 255 8.82 31.46 -11.11
CA ASP A 255 9.26 32.34 -12.18
C ASP A 255 8.19 33.38 -12.55
N GLU A 256 6.92 32.97 -12.49
CA GLU A 256 5.76 33.84 -12.76
C GLU A 256 5.15 34.46 -11.50
N GLU A 257 5.78 34.29 -10.32
CA GLU A 257 5.35 34.86 -9.03
C GLU A 257 3.89 34.47 -8.65
N LEU A 258 3.47 33.24 -8.97
CA LEU A 258 2.12 32.73 -8.72
C LEU A 258 1.95 32.15 -7.31
N TYR A 259 2.92 32.27 -6.44
CA TYR A 259 2.88 31.78 -5.07
C TYR A 259 2.14 32.74 -4.13
N HIS A 260 1.63 32.21 -3.01
CA HIS A 260 0.84 32.98 -2.03
C HIS A 260 1.75 33.59 -0.94
N GLU A 261 2.19 34.82 -1.12
CA GLU A 261 3.21 35.48 -0.31
C GLU A 261 2.90 35.47 1.20
N ASN A 262 1.69 35.91 1.60
CA ASN A 262 1.29 35.95 3.00
C ASN A 262 1.29 34.57 3.64
N PHE A 263 0.79 33.54 2.93
CA PHE A 263 0.80 32.18 3.44
C PHE A 263 2.23 31.64 3.64
N LEU A 264 3.12 31.93 2.70
CA LEU A 264 4.54 31.55 2.80
C LEU A 264 5.19 32.17 4.02
N HIS A 265 4.99 33.47 4.21
CA HIS A 265 5.59 34.21 5.33
C HIS A 265 5.04 33.73 6.70
N GLU A 266 3.74 33.49 6.80
CA GLU A 266 3.07 33.16 8.08
C GLU A 266 3.16 31.67 8.43
N ARG A 267 3.24 30.80 7.43
CA ARG A 267 2.99 29.36 7.59
C ARG A 267 4.15 28.45 7.19
N THR A 268 5.25 29.02 6.65
CA THR A 268 6.33 28.17 6.11
C THR A 268 7.71 28.71 6.43
N LYS A 269 8.73 27.89 6.24
CA LYS A 269 10.15 28.24 6.32
C LYS A 269 10.96 27.61 5.19
N GLY A 270 12.10 28.22 4.83
CA GLY A 270 13.03 27.72 3.82
C GLY A 270 12.63 28.01 2.37
N PHE A 271 11.60 28.84 2.12
CA PHE A 271 11.12 29.13 0.76
C PHE A 271 12.15 29.90 -0.09
N ASP A 272 12.85 30.90 0.46
CA ASP A 272 13.79 31.72 -0.31
C ASP A 272 14.95 30.89 -0.86
N GLU A 273 15.52 30.01 -0.05
CA GLU A 273 16.57 29.07 -0.48
C GLU A 273 16.04 28.09 -1.53
N PHE A 274 14.82 27.58 -1.33
CA PHE A 274 14.16 26.70 -2.28
C PHE A 274 13.93 27.39 -3.62
N LYS A 275 13.44 28.64 -3.61
CA LYS A 275 13.22 29.50 -4.79
C LYS A 275 14.51 29.68 -5.59
N GLU A 276 15.60 30.07 -4.92
CA GLU A 276 16.89 30.24 -5.56
C GLU A 276 17.37 28.95 -6.24
N LYS A 277 17.28 27.81 -5.56
CA LYS A 277 17.73 26.53 -6.08
C LYS A 277 16.89 26.05 -7.27
N ILE A 278 15.55 26.20 -7.22
CA ILE A 278 14.66 25.82 -8.34
C ILE A 278 14.94 26.67 -9.58
N LEU A 279 15.10 28.00 -9.44
CA LEU A 279 15.36 28.87 -10.57
C LEU A 279 16.72 28.60 -11.23
N ASN A 280 17.70 28.15 -10.47
CA ASN A 280 19.04 27.79 -10.95
C ASN A 280 19.18 26.34 -11.41
N ASP A 281 18.15 25.48 -11.25
CA ASP A 281 18.18 24.10 -11.70
C ASP A 281 17.96 24.03 -13.23
N PRO A 282 18.92 23.53 -14.02
CA PRO A 282 18.79 23.45 -15.47
C PRO A 282 17.69 22.50 -15.93
N PHE A 283 17.29 21.56 -15.07
CA PHE A 283 16.21 20.59 -15.37
C PHE A 283 14.83 21.10 -14.96
N ALA A 284 14.72 22.08 -14.06
CA ALA A 284 13.45 22.59 -13.60
C ALA A 284 12.73 23.50 -14.62
N ASN A 285 13.41 24.01 -15.63
CA ASN A 285 12.77 24.79 -16.67
C ASN A 285 12.02 23.90 -17.67
N PRO A 286 10.70 24.09 -17.90
CA PRO A 286 9.90 23.27 -18.82
C PRO A 286 10.44 23.20 -20.26
N LYS A 287 11.24 24.19 -20.69
CA LYS A 287 11.89 24.19 -22.00
C LYS A 287 12.86 23.01 -22.19
N TYR A 288 13.28 22.36 -21.12
CA TYR A 288 14.08 21.13 -21.21
C TYR A 288 13.39 20.06 -22.06
N PHE A 289 12.05 19.96 -21.99
CA PHE A 289 11.30 19.01 -22.82
C PHE A 289 11.27 19.34 -24.32
N GLU A 290 11.69 20.52 -24.75
CA GLU A 290 11.80 20.84 -26.18
C GLU A 290 12.82 19.95 -26.90
N GLN A 291 13.84 19.48 -26.17
CA GLN A 291 14.90 18.60 -26.67
C GLN A 291 14.64 17.11 -26.40
N ILE A 292 13.57 16.75 -25.72
CA ILE A 292 13.21 15.34 -25.43
C ILE A 292 12.27 14.84 -26.53
N GLU A 293 12.81 13.99 -27.40
CA GLU A 293 12.05 13.44 -28.54
C GLU A 293 10.78 12.70 -28.07
N GLY A 294 9.65 13.00 -28.74
CA GLY A 294 8.34 12.45 -28.39
C GLY A 294 7.60 13.16 -27.26
N TYR A 295 8.28 14.04 -26.49
CA TYR A 295 7.71 14.68 -25.29
C TYR A 295 7.69 16.22 -25.34
N GLN A 296 7.96 16.83 -26.49
CA GLN A 296 8.08 18.29 -26.65
C GLN A 296 6.82 19.04 -26.24
N ASN A 297 5.65 18.41 -26.35
CA ASN A 297 4.38 19.02 -25.95
C ASN A 297 4.31 19.34 -24.44
N LEU A 298 5.10 18.65 -23.61
CA LEU A 298 5.14 18.91 -22.16
C LEU A 298 5.69 20.29 -21.85
N SER A 299 6.64 20.82 -22.66
CA SER A 299 7.18 22.18 -22.48
C SER A 299 6.12 23.27 -22.51
N LYS A 300 5.06 23.07 -23.31
CA LYS A 300 3.92 24.00 -23.44
C LYS A 300 2.77 23.70 -22.47
N MET A 301 2.66 22.45 -22.05
CA MET A 301 1.55 21.99 -21.21
C MET A 301 1.81 22.28 -19.73
N ILE A 302 3.01 22.01 -19.23
CA ILE A 302 3.40 22.21 -17.84
C ILE A 302 3.13 23.65 -17.37
N PRO A 303 3.50 24.75 -18.10
CA PRO A 303 3.19 26.10 -17.65
C PRO A 303 1.68 26.38 -17.52
N LYS A 304 0.86 25.81 -18.40
CA LYS A 304 -0.60 25.97 -18.31
C LYS A 304 -1.17 25.27 -17.08
N ILE A 305 -0.69 24.05 -16.77
CA ILE A 305 -1.10 23.30 -15.60
C ILE A 305 -0.66 24.02 -14.31
N ALA A 306 0.57 24.53 -14.26
CA ALA A 306 1.11 25.27 -13.13
C ALA A 306 0.27 26.52 -12.79
N ARG A 307 -0.11 27.31 -13.81
CA ARG A 307 -0.96 28.50 -13.64
C ARG A 307 -2.36 28.11 -13.11
N GLU A 308 -3.01 27.08 -13.70
CA GLU A 308 -4.32 26.65 -13.21
C GLU A 308 -4.26 26.14 -11.78
N TYR A 309 -3.22 25.35 -11.46
CA TYR A 309 -3.01 24.83 -10.11
C TYR A 309 -2.80 25.95 -9.08
N ALA A 310 -1.99 26.95 -9.41
CA ALA A 310 -1.65 28.02 -8.49
C ALA A 310 -2.81 28.99 -8.24
N LEU A 311 -3.59 29.31 -9.29
CA LEU A 311 -4.63 30.34 -9.23
C LEU A 311 -6.02 29.83 -8.78
N LYS A 312 -6.16 28.51 -8.58
CA LYS A 312 -7.44 27.88 -8.23
C LYS A 312 -7.32 27.10 -6.93
N LYS A 313 -8.46 26.76 -6.31
CA LYS A 313 -8.52 25.75 -5.25
C LYS A 313 -8.23 24.40 -5.87
N SER A 314 -7.07 23.84 -5.55
CA SER A 314 -6.53 22.69 -6.26
C SER A 314 -6.20 21.51 -5.37
N MET A 315 -6.44 20.31 -5.87
CA MET A 315 -6.04 19.05 -5.22
C MET A 315 -5.06 18.26 -6.07
N ILE A 316 -4.10 17.60 -5.42
CA ILE A 316 -3.20 16.64 -6.06
C ILE A 316 -3.49 15.24 -5.52
N PHE A 317 -3.68 14.30 -6.45
CA PHE A 317 -3.88 12.88 -6.18
C PHE A 317 -2.71 12.10 -6.76
N TRP A 318 -2.13 11.20 -5.96
CA TRP A 318 -1.05 10.34 -6.46
C TRP A 318 -1.16 8.91 -5.96
N GLY A 319 -0.56 8.00 -6.71
CA GLY A 319 -0.49 6.59 -6.38
C GLY A 319 0.93 6.04 -6.40
N LEU A 320 1.05 4.74 -6.60
CA LEU A 320 2.32 4.02 -6.59
C LEU A 320 3.26 4.42 -7.72
N GLY A 321 2.74 5.01 -8.81
CA GLY A 321 3.55 5.58 -9.89
C GLY A 321 4.42 6.77 -9.43
N ILE A 322 4.18 7.34 -8.25
CA ILE A 322 5.05 8.31 -7.59
C ILE A 322 5.97 7.63 -6.59
N THR A 323 5.44 6.72 -5.78
CA THR A 323 6.16 6.23 -4.59
C THR A 323 7.12 5.07 -4.88
N GLU A 324 6.87 4.27 -5.91
CA GLU A 324 7.70 3.11 -6.25
C GLU A 324 8.82 3.48 -7.25
N HIS A 325 9.58 4.53 -6.93
CA HIS A 325 10.74 5.04 -7.65
C HIS A 325 11.91 5.35 -6.72
N LEU A 326 13.12 5.53 -7.26
CA LEU A 326 14.33 5.85 -6.49
C LEU A 326 14.21 7.18 -5.72
N ASP A 327 13.45 8.12 -6.27
CA ASP A 327 13.19 9.45 -5.72
C ASP A 327 11.75 9.63 -5.23
N GLY A 328 11.06 8.55 -4.91
CA GLY A 328 9.64 8.58 -4.51
C GLY A 328 9.37 9.53 -3.33
N SER A 329 10.21 9.52 -2.30
CA SER A 329 10.10 10.43 -1.16
C SER A 329 10.31 11.89 -1.56
N TYR A 330 11.29 12.17 -2.42
CA TYR A 330 11.55 13.52 -2.94
C TYR A 330 10.43 14.02 -3.84
N ALA A 331 9.85 13.16 -4.66
CA ALA A 331 8.68 13.48 -5.48
C ALA A 331 7.47 13.84 -4.61
N VAL A 332 7.27 13.14 -3.49
CA VAL A 332 6.20 13.50 -2.53
C VAL A 332 6.49 14.83 -1.83
N MET A 333 7.74 15.12 -1.45
CA MET A 333 8.13 16.45 -0.94
C MET A 333 7.82 17.53 -1.99
N ALA A 334 8.18 17.32 -3.25
CA ALA A 334 7.87 18.26 -4.34
C ALA A 334 6.34 18.49 -4.49
N ILE A 335 5.52 17.43 -4.37
CA ILE A 335 4.05 17.57 -4.33
C ILE A 335 3.61 18.47 -3.17
N THR A 336 4.17 18.28 -1.97
CA THR A 336 3.81 19.10 -0.81
C THR A 336 4.28 20.55 -0.97
N HIS A 337 5.44 20.78 -1.59
CA HIS A 337 5.93 22.13 -1.89
C HIS A 337 5.01 22.91 -2.82
N LEU A 338 4.40 22.25 -3.84
CA LEU A 338 3.40 22.89 -4.70
C LEU A 338 2.21 23.39 -3.87
N ALA A 339 1.73 22.58 -2.93
CA ALA A 339 0.62 22.97 -2.06
C ALA A 339 1.00 24.09 -1.08
N LEU A 340 2.21 24.05 -0.50
CA LEU A 340 2.72 25.10 0.38
C LEU A 340 2.91 26.42 -0.35
N MET A 341 3.51 26.43 -1.56
CA MET A 341 3.72 27.67 -2.33
C MET A 341 2.41 28.38 -2.65
N THR A 342 1.36 27.62 -2.96
CA THR A 342 0.09 28.17 -3.45
C THR A 342 -0.99 28.29 -2.36
N GLY A 343 -0.69 27.86 -1.12
CA GLY A 343 -1.67 27.78 -0.05
C GLY A 343 -2.81 26.80 -0.37
N ASN A 344 -2.60 25.81 -1.25
CA ASN A 344 -3.58 24.77 -1.59
C ASN A 344 -3.59 23.62 -0.55
N ILE A 345 -3.67 24.00 0.72
CA ILE A 345 -3.72 23.10 1.88
C ILE A 345 -4.49 23.77 3.03
N GLY A 346 -5.10 22.98 3.90
CA GLY A 346 -5.78 23.46 5.09
C GLY A 346 -7.14 24.12 4.85
N LYS A 347 -7.73 23.96 3.68
CA LYS A 347 -9.03 24.53 3.33
C LYS A 347 -9.85 23.59 2.43
N SER A 348 -11.15 23.81 2.38
CA SER A 348 -12.05 23.03 1.52
C SER A 348 -11.74 23.25 0.05
N GLY A 349 -11.78 22.16 -0.74
CA GLY A 349 -11.50 22.16 -2.18
C GLY A 349 -10.01 22.21 -2.52
N ALA A 350 -9.11 22.21 -1.54
CA ALA A 350 -7.66 22.29 -1.76
C ALA A 350 -6.91 21.35 -0.82
N GLY A 351 -6.05 20.48 -1.36
CA GLY A 351 -5.34 19.53 -0.52
C GLY A 351 -4.53 18.46 -1.24
N LEU A 352 -3.99 17.58 -0.42
CA LEU A 352 -3.07 16.51 -0.77
C LEU A 352 -3.72 15.15 -0.51
N MET A 353 -3.81 14.31 -1.55
CA MET A 353 -4.59 13.07 -1.53
C MET A 353 -3.75 11.86 -1.94
N PRO A 354 -2.89 11.31 -1.05
CA PRO A 354 -2.22 10.03 -1.29
C PRO A 354 -3.25 8.91 -1.39
N LEU A 355 -3.34 8.27 -2.54
CA LEU A 355 -4.28 7.18 -2.79
C LEU A 355 -3.67 5.85 -2.31
N ARG A 356 -3.71 5.64 -0.99
CA ARG A 356 -3.12 4.45 -0.36
C ARG A 356 -3.74 3.17 -0.90
N GLY A 357 -2.89 2.15 -1.07
CA GLY A 357 -3.25 0.90 -1.74
C GLY A 357 -4.28 0.08 -0.97
N GLN A 358 -3.92 -0.49 0.16
CA GLN A 358 -4.75 -1.45 0.91
C GLN A 358 -5.70 -0.74 1.89
N ASN A 359 -6.81 -1.42 2.24
CA ASN A 359 -7.92 -0.81 2.96
C ASN A 359 -7.56 -0.27 4.36
N ASN A 360 -6.58 -0.85 5.04
CA ASN A 360 -6.14 -0.41 6.38
C ASN A 360 -4.65 -0.03 6.44
N VAL A 361 -3.99 0.27 5.31
CA VAL A 361 -2.57 0.64 5.35
C VAL A 361 -2.31 1.94 6.12
N GLN A 362 -3.28 2.86 6.15
CA GLN A 362 -3.21 4.03 7.02
C GLN A 362 -3.25 3.61 8.48
N GLY A 363 -4.22 2.77 8.86
CA GLY A 363 -4.36 2.30 10.24
C GLY A 363 -3.18 1.47 10.71
N THR A 364 -2.66 0.58 9.89
CA THR A 364 -1.48 -0.22 10.22
C THR A 364 -0.26 0.66 10.54
N CYS A 365 -0.07 1.75 9.78
CA CYS A 365 0.97 2.75 10.09
C CYS A 365 0.65 3.52 11.37
N ASP A 366 -0.61 3.94 11.57
CA ASP A 366 -1.06 4.68 12.76
C ASP A 366 -0.90 3.83 14.04
N MET A 367 -1.01 2.50 13.94
CA MET A 367 -0.79 1.53 15.02
C MET A 367 0.70 1.27 15.31
N GLY A 368 1.62 1.90 14.59
CA GLY A 368 3.06 1.78 14.84
C GLY A 368 3.70 0.49 14.34
N MET A 369 3.09 -0.19 13.38
CA MET A 369 3.68 -1.37 12.72
C MET A 369 4.73 -0.94 11.70
N LEU A 370 5.72 -0.16 12.15
CA LEU A 370 6.79 0.48 11.38
C LEU A 370 8.09 0.42 12.19
N PRO A 371 9.26 0.24 11.57
CA PRO A 371 10.52 0.10 12.32
C PRO A 371 10.94 1.37 13.06
N TYR A 372 10.56 2.53 12.58
CA TYR A 372 10.99 3.86 13.07
C TYR A 372 9.87 4.66 13.76
N TYR A 373 8.67 4.09 13.91
CA TYR A 373 7.57 4.71 14.65
C TYR A 373 6.82 3.68 15.49
N ALA A 374 6.50 4.09 16.71
CA ALA A 374 5.53 3.46 17.59
C ALA A 374 4.10 3.99 17.28
N PRO A 375 3.04 3.49 17.95
CA PRO A 375 1.69 4.01 17.78
C PRO A 375 1.63 5.53 17.90
N ASP A 376 0.75 6.16 17.12
CA ASP A 376 0.63 7.63 17.02
C ASP A 376 1.89 8.31 16.46
N TYR A 377 2.73 7.58 15.74
CA TYR A 377 4.01 8.03 15.18
C TYR A 377 4.99 8.57 16.25
N GLN A 378 4.89 8.06 17.46
CA GLN A 378 5.85 8.36 18.51
C GLN A 378 7.20 7.71 18.18
N GLU A 379 8.27 8.24 18.75
CA GLU A 379 9.58 7.63 18.66
C GLU A 379 9.59 6.30 19.42
N PRO A 380 10.00 5.18 18.78
CA PRO A 380 10.09 3.90 19.47
C PRO A 380 11.31 3.90 20.41
N LYS A 381 11.27 3.05 21.45
CA LYS A 381 12.39 2.87 22.36
C LYS A 381 13.71 2.51 21.64
N GLU A 382 13.59 1.78 20.54
CA GLU A 382 14.70 1.41 19.65
C GLU A 382 14.19 1.34 18.22
N ILE A 383 14.93 1.94 17.28
CA ILE A 383 14.61 1.90 15.85
C ILE A 383 14.95 0.52 15.31
N GLY A 384 14.01 -0.09 14.61
CA GLY A 384 14.19 -1.38 13.94
C GLY A 384 14.73 -1.23 12.51
N LEU A 385 14.92 -2.37 11.86
CA LEU A 385 15.32 -2.45 10.47
C LEU A 385 14.09 -2.50 9.54
N MET A 386 14.22 -1.88 8.38
CA MET A 386 13.24 -1.96 7.29
C MET A 386 13.32 -3.30 6.57
N THR A 387 12.23 -3.78 5.98
CA THR A 387 12.17 -5.11 5.34
C THR A 387 13.34 -5.40 4.39
N PRO A 388 13.81 -4.50 3.50
CA PRO A 388 14.99 -4.80 2.68
C PRO A 388 16.25 -5.07 3.50
N GLN A 389 16.44 -4.35 4.62
CA GLN A 389 17.56 -4.57 5.54
C GLN A 389 17.39 -5.90 6.30
N LEU A 390 16.15 -6.24 6.70
CA LEU A 390 15.87 -7.53 7.35
C LEU A 390 16.20 -8.72 6.43
N VAL A 391 15.96 -8.58 5.12
CA VAL A 391 16.33 -9.61 4.13
C VAL A 391 17.85 -9.82 4.10
N GLU A 392 18.66 -8.75 4.20
CA GLU A 392 20.11 -8.88 4.33
C GLU A 392 20.51 -9.57 5.63
N GLU A 393 19.90 -9.19 6.76
CA GLU A 393 20.16 -9.83 8.06
C GLU A 393 19.79 -11.33 8.08
N MET A 394 18.74 -11.73 7.33
CA MET A 394 18.40 -13.13 7.12
C MET A 394 19.46 -13.85 6.29
N LEU A 395 19.93 -13.25 5.19
CA LEU A 395 21.00 -13.81 4.35
C LEU A 395 22.30 -14.01 5.12
N GLU A 396 22.65 -13.04 5.97
CA GLU A 396 23.85 -13.11 6.81
C GLU A 396 23.66 -13.96 8.07
N GLY A 397 22.46 -14.51 8.28
CA GLY A 397 22.15 -15.40 9.38
C GLY A 397 22.07 -14.74 10.76
N ARG A 398 21.89 -13.41 10.83
CA ARG A 398 21.63 -12.66 12.08
C ARG A 398 20.17 -12.67 12.48
N VAL A 399 19.24 -12.63 11.52
CA VAL A 399 17.82 -12.89 11.75
C VAL A 399 17.55 -14.37 11.48
N LYS A 400 16.90 -15.05 12.42
CA LYS A 400 16.66 -16.50 12.45
C LYS A 400 15.19 -16.88 12.57
N ALA A 401 14.30 -15.94 12.92
CA ALA A 401 12.87 -16.19 12.97
C ALA A 401 12.08 -15.05 12.35
N LEU A 402 11.07 -15.41 11.56
CA LEU A 402 10.11 -14.51 10.95
C LEU A 402 8.70 -14.82 11.46
N LEU A 403 8.05 -13.82 12.02
CA LEU A 403 6.61 -13.79 12.24
C LEU A 403 5.95 -13.01 11.11
N ASN A 404 4.97 -13.59 10.44
CA ASN A 404 4.30 -12.99 9.29
C ASN A 404 2.78 -13.03 9.45
N ILE A 405 2.13 -11.88 9.20
CA ILE A 405 0.66 -11.78 9.20
C ILE A 405 0.18 -11.21 7.86
N GLY A 406 -0.43 -12.03 7.02
CA GLY A 406 -1.13 -11.60 5.81
C GLY A 406 -0.27 -10.79 4.81
N GLU A 407 1.03 -11.03 4.76
CA GLU A 407 1.99 -10.41 3.85
C GLU A 407 2.73 -11.48 3.06
N ASP A 408 2.53 -11.56 1.76
CA ASP A 408 3.18 -12.56 0.91
C ASP A 408 4.51 -12.02 0.35
N ILE A 409 5.55 -11.98 1.21
CA ILE A 409 6.87 -11.46 0.83
C ILE A 409 7.52 -12.20 -0.33
N MET A 410 7.16 -13.48 -0.55
CA MET A 410 7.65 -14.33 -1.65
C MET A 410 6.99 -14.02 -3.00
N HIS A 411 5.99 -13.13 -3.03
CA HIS A 411 5.32 -12.72 -4.26
C HIS A 411 5.45 -11.22 -4.52
N ILE A 412 5.29 -10.40 -3.47
CA ILE A 412 5.10 -8.95 -3.65
C ILE A 412 6.37 -8.11 -3.47
N HIS A 413 7.44 -8.66 -2.89
CA HIS A 413 8.71 -7.98 -2.75
C HIS A 413 9.59 -8.14 -4.00
N PRO A 414 10.58 -7.26 -4.21
CA PRO A 414 11.52 -7.37 -5.33
C PRO A 414 12.52 -8.51 -5.10
N ASN A 415 13.22 -8.93 -6.15
CA ASN A 415 14.32 -9.88 -6.08
C ASN A 415 13.92 -11.19 -5.37
N LEU A 416 12.88 -11.88 -5.89
CA LEU A 416 12.31 -13.07 -5.26
C LEU A 416 13.35 -14.19 -5.04
N ASN A 417 14.35 -14.31 -5.91
CA ASN A 417 15.46 -15.25 -5.75
C ASN A 417 16.30 -14.95 -4.49
N LYS A 418 16.47 -13.67 -4.15
CA LYS A 418 17.15 -13.24 -2.93
C LYS A 418 16.30 -13.52 -1.69
N ILE A 419 14.99 -13.21 -1.77
CA ILE A 419 14.03 -13.50 -0.70
C ILE A 419 14.02 -15.01 -0.38
N GLU A 420 13.97 -15.87 -1.41
CA GLU A 420 13.96 -17.32 -1.22
C GLU A 420 15.21 -17.79 -0.46
N ARG A 421 16.40 -17.36 -0.87
CA ARG A 421 17.66 -17.67 -0.16
C ARG A 421 17.69 -17.12 1.27
N ALA A 422 17.11 -15.93 1.49
CA ALA A 422 17.05 -15.34 2.83
C ALA A 422 16.14 -16.17 3.77
N ILE A 423 14.99 -16.59 3.29
CA ILE A 423 14.04 -17.43 4.03
C ILE A 423 14.63 -18.81 4.36
N GLU A 424 15.42 -19.41 3.47
CA GLU A 424 16.06 -20.70 3.70
C GLU A 424 17.06 -20.70 4.87
N ASN A 425 17.57 -19.53 5.29
CA ASN A 425 18.47 -19.39 6.45
C ASN A 425 17.74 -19.28 7.80
N LEU A 426 16.39 -19.18 7.77
CA LEU A 426 15.59 -19.07 8.99
C LEU A 426 15.43 -20.43 9.69
N GLU A 427 15.35 -20.39 11.01
CA GLU A 427 15.05 -21.56 11.85
C GLU A 427 13.56 -21.65 12.22
N LEU A 428 12.80 -20.54 12.03
CA LEU A 428 11.36 -20.49 12.19
C LEU A 428 10.73 -19.49 11.24
N ILE A 429 9.71 -19.94 10.52
CA ILE A 429 8.77 -19.09 9.78
C ILE A 429 7.37 -19.41 10.27
N PHE A 430 6.77 -18.49 11.03
CA PHE A 430 5.40 -18.56 11.52
C PHE A 430 4.49 -17.62 10.71
N VAL A 431 3.43 -18.16 10.13
CA VAL A 431 2.54 -17.41 9.23
C VAL A 431 1.09 -17.50 9.68
N GLN A 432 0.44 -16.36 9.80
CA GLN A 432 -1.01 -16.23 9.91
C GLN A 432 -1.56 -15.78 8.55
N GLU A 433 -2.42 -16.57 7.92
CA GLU A 433 -2.88 -16.33 6.56
C GLU A 433 -4.28 -16.92 6.29
N LEU A 434 -4.92 -16.44 5.21
CA LEU A 434 -6.20 -16.97 4.75
C LEU A 434 -6.03 -18.19 3.83
N PHE A 435 -4.94 -18.23 3.06
CA PHE A 435 -4.66 -19.23 2.03
C PHE A 435 -3.19 -19.68 2.09
N MET A 436 -2.88 -20.78 1.39
CA MET A 436 -1.50 -21.22 1.20
C MET A 436 -0.82 -20.35 0.12
N THR A 437 -0.45 -19.12 0.50
CA THR A 437 0.33 -18.19 -0.32
C THR A 437 1.76 -18.68 -0.50
N GLU A 438 2.56 -18.01 -1.34
CA GLU A 438 3.95 -18.42 -1.61
C GLU A 438 4.79 -18.47 -0.33
N VAL A 439 4.63 -17.49 0.57
CA VAL A 439 5.34 -17.51 1.87
C VAL A 439 4.76 -18.58 2.80
N ALA A 440 3.46 -18.82 2.79
CA ALA A 440 2.83 -19.86 3.62
C ALA A 440 3.30 -21.26 3.23
N GLN A 441 3.55 -21.53 1.94
CA GLN A 441 4.13 -22.81 1.48
C GLN A 441 5.56 -23.02 1.97
N LYS A 442 6.32 -21.95 2.20
CA LYS A 442 7.68 -22.01 2.76
C LYS A 442 7.70 -22.06 4.29
N ALA A 443 6.61 -21.66 4.95
CA ALA A 443 6.52 -21.59 6.40
C ALA A 443 6.76 -22.94 7.11
N ASP A 444 7.18 -22.88 8.36
CA ASP A 444 7.27 -24.04 9.25
C ASP A 444 5.95 -24.31 9.96
N ILE A 445 5.25 -23.22 10.33
CA ILE A 445 3.96 -23.27 11.00
C ILE A 445 3.02 -22.27 10.33
N VAL A 446 1.82 -22.73 9.94
CA VAL A 446 0.78 -21.89 9.30
C VAL A 446 -0.50 -21.97 10.12
N VAL A 447 -1.08 -20.84 10.44
CA VAL A 447 -2.35 -20.71 11.16
C VAL A 447 -3.38 -19.99 10.30
N GLY A 448 -4.51 -20.65 10.06
CA GLY A 448 -5.67 -20.03 9.41
C GLY A 448 -6.40 -19.08 10.36
N VAL A 449 -6.72 -17.88 9.88
CA VAL A 449 -7.36 -16.82 10.69
C VAL A 449 -8.65 -16.29 10.05
N LYS A 450 -9.45 -15.57 10.85
CA LYS A 450 -10.63 -14.84 10.36
C LYS A 450 -10.26 -13.79 9.32
N SER A 451 -11.04 -13.72 8.26
CA SER A 451 -11.01 -12.60 7.31
C SER A 451 -11.74 -11.37 7.86
N ALA A 452 -11.61 -10.22 7.18
CA ALA A 452 -12.32 -8.99 7.55
C ALA A 452 -13.86 -9.13 7.56
N TYR A 453 -14.42 -10.10 6.83
CA TYR A 453 -15.87 -10.37 6.82
C TYR A 453 -16.32 -11.37 7.90
N GLU A 454 -15.41 -11.85 8.73
CA GLU A 454 -15.65 -12.81 9.80
C GLU A 454 -15.35 -12.23 11.19
N LYS A 455 -14.95 -10.95 11.30
CA LYS A 455 -14.52 -10.32 12.55
C LYS A 455 -14.99 -8.87 12.70
N THR A 456 -15.04 -8.42 13.97
CA THR A 456 -15.22 -7.01 14.32
C THR A 456 -13.84 -6.35 14.49
N GLY A 457 -13.67 -5.14 13.96
CA GLY A 457 -12.45 -4.36 14.16
C GLY A 457 -12.51 -3.02 13.45
N VAL A 458 -11.62 -2.13 13.83
CA VAL A 458 -11.48 -0.81 13.23
C VAL A 458 -10.57 -0.87 12.00
N TYR A 459 -11.02 -0.23 10.92
CA TYR A 459 -10.26 -0.04 9.68
C TYR A 459 -10.18 1.44 9.34
N ILE A 460 -9.00 1.92 8.99
CA ILE A 460 -8.76 3.33 8.67
C ILE A 460 -8.40 3.45 7.19
N ASN A 461 -9.26 4.11 6.44
CA ASN A 461 -9.09 4.28 5.00
C ASN A 461 -8.06 5.38 4.62
N ALA A 462 -7.78 5.53 3.32
CA ALA A 462 -6.76 6.46 2.83
C ALA A 462 -7.04 7.94 3.13
N MET A 463 -8.28 8.32 3.43
CA MET A 463 -8.61 9.69 3.88
C MET A 463 -8.71 9.82 5.41
N ARG A 464 -8.10 8.91 6.17
CA ARG A 464 -8.09 8.98 7.65
C ARG A 464 -9.43 8.66 8.32
N ARG A 465 -10.37 8.03 7.62
CA ARG A 465 -11.68 7.72 8.17
C ARG A 465 -11.70 6.34 8.81
N LEU A 466 -12.08 6.31 10.09
CA LEU A 466 -12.27 5.10 10.89
C LEU A 466 -13.66 4.54 10.60
N HIS A 467 -13.71 3.27 10.29
CA HIS A 467 -14.94 2.48 10.20
C HIS A 467 -14.85 1.26 11.10
N LEU A 468 -15.92 0.95 11.82
CA LEU A 468 -16.05 -0.30 12.57
C LEU A 468 -16.65 -1.37 11.65
N SER A 469 -15.85 -2.37 11.27
CA SER A 469 -16.32 -3.54 10.52
C SER A 469 -17.14 -4.45 11.42
N GLN A 470 -18.17 -5.07 10.84
CA GLN A 470 -18.98 -6.12 11.48
C GLN A 470 -18.81 -7.43 10.72
N PRO A 471 -18.84 -8.58 11.41
CA PRO A 471 -18.81 -9.87 10.74
C PRO A 471 -20.06 -10.05 9.89
N LEU A 472 -19.89 -10.43 8.64
CA LEU A 472 -20.98 -10.80 7.73
C LEU A 472 -21.38 -12.26 7.93
N VAL A 473 -20.46 -13.11 8.35
CA VAL A 473 -20.66 -14.52 8.68
C VAL A 473 -19.93 -14.88 9.97
N GLN A 474 -20.42 -15.91 10.65
CA GLN A 474 -19.77 -16.47 11.83
C GLN A 474 -18.63 -17.39 11.41
N SER A 475 -17.57 -17.46 12.20
CA SER A 475 -16.40 -18.31 11.96
C SER A 475 -15.82 -18.80 13.28
N ASP A 476 -15.46 -20.09 13.32
CA ASP A 476 -14.77 -20.70 14.46
C ASP A 476 -13.24 -20.50 14.41
N LEU A 477 -12.73 -19.84 13.34
CA LEU A 477 -11.33 -19.51 13.24
C LEU A 477 -10.94 -18.44 14.29
N PRO A 478 -9.68 -18.42 14.76
CA PRO A 478 -9.21 -17.34 15.60
C PRO A 478 -9.08 -16.02 14.80
N ASP A 479 -9.21 -14.89 15.48
CA ASP A 479 -8.72 -13.61 14.95
C ASP A 479 -7.18 -13.56 15.06
N ASP A 480 -6.54 -12.72 14.25
CA ASP A 480 -5.08 -12.52 14.33
C ASP A 480 -4.63 -12.15 15.74
N TRP A 481 -5.37 -11.26 16.42
CA TRP A 481 -5.05 -10.83 17.78
C TRP A 481 -5.18 -11.94 18.82
N GLU A 482 -6.10 -12.90 18.64
CA GLU A 482 -6.26 -14.05 19.53
C GLU A 482 -5.04 -14.98 19.46
N VAL A 483 -4.52 -15.23 18.25
CA VAL A 483 -3.28 -15.98 18.03
C VAL A 483 -2.08 -15.26 18.66
N LEU A 484 -1.99 -13.95 18.49
CA LEU A 484 -0.92 -13.15 19.09
C LEU A 484 -0.97 -13.16 20.62
N GLN A 485 -2.15 -13.06 21.22
CA GLN A 485 -2.31 -13.16 22.66
C GLN A 485 -1.87 -14.53 23.21
N MET A 486 -2.19 -15.61 22.50
CA MET A 486 -1.72 -16.96 22.89
C MET A 486 -0.19 -17.05 22.83
N LEU A 487 0.43 -16.50 21.78
CA LEU A 487 1.89 -16.44 21.66
C LEU A 487 2.49 -15.57 22.78
N ASP A 488 1.90 -14.41 23.05
CA ASP A 488 2.34 -13.50 24.12
C ASP A 488 2.38 -14.21 25.47
N ASN A 489 1.30 -14.86 25.85
CA ASN A 489 1.21 -15.60 27.11
C ASN A 489 2.20 -16.77 27.19
N LYS A 490 2.40 -17.52 26.09
CA LYS A 490 3.36 -18.63 26.04
C LYS A 490 4.81 -18.13 26.08
N MET A 491 5.07 -16.90 25.67
CA MET A 491 6.38 -16.23 25.75
C MET A 491 6.64 -15.54 27.10
N GLY A 492 5.64 -15.52 28.00
CA GLY A 492 5.72 -14.92 29.33
C GLY A 492 5.19 -13.50 29.41
N GLY A 493 4.46 -13.06 28.38
CA GLY A 493 3.66 -11.84 28.41
C GLY A 493 2.38 -11.99 29.25
N SER A 494 1.58 -10.93 29.32
CA SER A 494 0.40 -10.85 30.18
C SER A 494 -0.83 -10.29 29.45
N ALA A 495 -0.95 -10.50 28.13
CA ALA A 495 -2.10 -10.08 27.37
C ALA A 495 -3.36 -10.86 27.79
N GLU A 496 -4.43 -10.18 28.21
CA GLU A 496 -5.68 -10.79 28.70
C GLU A 496 -6.92 -10.07 28.11
N TYR A 497 -6.90 -9.77 26.81
CA TYR A 497 -8.05 -9.14 26.16
C TYR A 497 -9.18 -10.14 25.90
N LYS A 498 -10.41 -9.75 26.20
CA LYS A 498 -11.61 -10.57 25.98
C LYS A 498 -12.19 -10.38 24.58
N ASN A 499 -11.94 -9.24 23.97
CA ASN A 499 -12.47 -8.87 22.67
C ASN A 499 -11.65 -7.71 22.07
N SER A 500 -11.87 -7.44 20.77
CA SER A 500 -11.16 -6.37 20.04
C SER A 500 -11.45 -4.95 20.59
N ASN A 501 -12.60 -4.72 21.26
CA ASN A 501 -12.90 -3.42 21.86
C ASN A 501 -11.94 -3.07 23.01
N GLU A 502 -11.57 -4.05 23.84
CA GLU A 502 -10.59 -3.80 24.94
C GLU A 502 -9.22 -3.41 24.39
N ILE A 503 -8.79 -4.03 23.27
CA ILE A 503 -7.56 -3.65 22.57
C ILE A 503 -7.69 -2.23 22.01
N TRP A 504 -8.83 -1.90 21.41
CA TRP A 504 -9.07 -0.57 20.86
C TRP A 504 -9.14 0.52 21.94
N ASP A 505 -9.67 0.21 23.11
CA ASP A 505 -9.65 1.16 24.25
C ASP A 505 -8.21 1.46 24.68
N GLU A 506 -7.31 0.47 24.74
CA GLU A 506 -5.88 0.71 24.96
C GLU A 506 -5.25 1.55 23.82
N VAL A 507 -5.58 1.25 22.57
CA VAL A 507 -5.12 2.05 21.42
C VAL A 507 -5.52 3.52 21.57
N ARG A 508 -6.74 3.79 22.02
CA ARG A 508 -7.23 5.17 22.22
C ARG A 508 -6.48 5.92 23.32
N GLU A 509 -5.98 5.22 24.33
CA GLU A 509 -5.14 5.77 25.38
C GLU A 509 -3.72 6.05 24.87
N VAL A 510 -3.10 5.09 24.20
CA VAL A 510 -1.72 5.19 23.68
C VAL A 510 -1.63 6.21 22.55
N ALA A 511 -2.60 6.22 21.64
CA ALA A 511 -2.69 7.11 20.49
C ALA A 511 -3.76 8.21 20.69
N TYR A 512 -3.80 8.80 21.88
CA TYR A 512 -4.85 9.74 22.31
C TYR A 512 -4.98 10.98 21.42
N ARG A 513 -3.87 11.43 20.80
CA ARG A 513 -3.87 12.58 19.89
C ARG A 513 -4.73 12.36 18.65
N ARG A 514 -4.95 11.10 18.27
CA ARG A 514 -5.75 10.74 17.10
C ARG A 514 -7.10 10.15 17.45
N PHE A 515 -7.16 9.29 18.49
CA PHE A 515 -8.28 8.37 18.64
C PHE A 515 -9.03 8.50 19.97
N SER A 516 -8.66 9.44 20.86
CA SER A 516 -9.27 9.54 22.22
C SER A 516 -10.81 9.54 22.23
N GLY A 517 -11.43 10.18 21.25
CA GLY A 517 -12.88 10.25 21.10
C GLY A 517 -13.52 9.16 20.26
N ALA A 518 -12.76 8.23 19.68
CA ALA A 518 -13.25 7.22 18.74
C ALA A 518 -13.57 5.88 19.43
N SER A 519 -14.39 5.86 20.50
CA SER A 519 -14.82 4.60 21.15
C SER A 519 -15.63 3.72 20.18
N TYR A 520 -15.65 2.40 20.40
CA TYR A 520 -16.50 1.47 19.65
C TYR A 520 -17.96 1.89 19.66
N ILE A 521 -18.49 2.32 20.79
CA ILE A 521 -19.87 2.83 20.92
C ILE A 521 -20.09 4.03 19.97
N ARG A 522 -19.13 4.93 19.86
CA ARG A 522 -19.23 6.08 18.99
C ARG A 522 -19.06 5.69 17.51
N LEU A 523 -18.13 4.81 17.20
CA LEU A 523 -17.96 4.25 15.86
C LEU A 523 -19.20 3.48 15.39
N GLU A 524 -19.84 2.73 16.31
CA GLU A 524 -21.10 2.02 16.05
C GLU A 524 -22.23 3.00 15.69
N ARG A 525 -22.40 4.07 16.44
CA ARG A 525 -23.41 5.12 16.16
C ARG A 525 -23.16 5.82 14.81
N HIS A 526 -21.90 5.86 14.37
CA HIS A 526 -21.48 6.46 13.11
C HIS A 526 -21.05 5.43 12.07
N ARG A 527 -21.51 4.18 12.15
CA ARG A 527 -21.02 3.04 11.36
C ARG A 527 -20.97 3.35 9.86
N VAL A 528 -22.03 3.92 9.32
CA VAL A 528 -22.16 4.26 7.90
C VAL A 528 -21.32 5.49 7.51
N ARG A 529 -21.29 6.50 8.38
CA ARG A 529 -20.52 7.73 8.14
C ARG A 529 -19.02 7.51 8.41
N GLY A 530 -18.68 6.74 9.45
CA GLY A 530 -17.35 6.70 10.04
C GLY A 530 -16.95 8.02 10.74
N LEU A 531 -15.76 8.05 11.33
CA LEU A 531 -15.17 9.24 11.97
C LEU A 531 -13.80 9.53 11.36
N GLN A 532 -13.49 10.79 11.10
CA GLN A 532 -12.22 11.17 10.47
C GLN A 532 -11.24 11.73 11.50
N TRP A 533 -10.11 11.03 11.69
CA TRP A 533 -9.15 11.44 12.71
C TRP A 533 -8.39 12.72 12.33
N PRO A 534 -7.92 13.51 13.31
CA PRO A 534 -8.06 13.36 14.77
C PRO A 534 -9.53 13.41 15.22
N VAL A 535 -9.87 12.49 16.14
CA VAL A 535 -11.20 12.41 16.75
C VAL A 535 -11.08 12.65 18.25
N HIS A 536 -11.59 13.80 18.70
CA HIS A 536 -11.74 14.14 20.12
C HIS A 536 -13.23 14.27 20.43
N THR A 537 -13.70 15.43 20.86
CA THR A 537 -15.14 15.73 20.95
C THR A 537 -15.78 15.72 19.57
N GLU A 538 -15.10 16.33 18.58
CA GLU A 538 -15.49 16.32 17.17
C GLU A 538 -14.45 15.57 16.33
N ASP A 539 -14.84 15.13 15.11
CA ASP A 539 -13.92 14.62 14.11
C ASP A 539 -13.32 15.79 13.26
N THR A 540 -12.17 15.55 12.63
CA THR A 540 -11.41 16.59 11.92
C THR A 540 -11.33 16.27 10.43
N PRO A 541 -12.30 16.71 9.61
CA PRO A 541 -12.32 16.41 8.19
C PRO A 541 -11.13 16.98 7.40
N ILE A 542 -10.70 18.21 7.72
CA ILE A 542 -9.60 18.91 7.03
C ILE A 542 -8.44 19.13 8.01
N LEU A 543 -7.25 18.69 7.63
CA LEU A 543 -6.02 18.91 8.39
C LEU A 543 -5.37 20.24 8.04
N HIS A 544 -4.46 20.69 8.90
CA HIS A 544 -3.59 21.85 8.66
C HIS A 544 -4.33 23.18 8.44
N GLN A 545 -5.49 23.36 9.08
CA GLN A 545 -6.23 24.61 8.97
C GLN A 545 -5.50 25.79 9.68
N LEU A 546 -4.86 25.53 10.82
CA LEU A 546 -4.20 26.52 11.63
C LEU A 546 -2.67 26.42 11.56
N ASP A 547 -2.13 25.23 11.76
CA ASP A 547 -0.71 24.92 11.85
C ASP A 547 -0.38 23.58 11.16
N PHE A 548 0.89 23.33 10.95
CA PHE A 548 1.40 22.03 10.52
C PHE A 548 1.83 21.21 11.75
N ARG A 549 1.97 19.90 11.58
CA ARG A 549 2.39 19.00 12.66
C ARG A 549 3.90 18.80 12.74
N THR A 550 4.65 19.79 12.30
CA THR A 550 6.08 19.96 12.53
C THR A 550 6.34 20.46 13.94
N GLU A 551 7.58 20.47 14.38
CA GLU A 551 7.95 20.87 15.73
C GLU A 551 7.58 22.33 16.05
N ASP A 552 7.76 23.22 15.07
CA ASP A 552 7.48 24.66 15.18
C ASP A 552 6.14 25.10 14.55
N GLY A 553 5.36 24.14 14.05
CA GLY A 553 4.07 24.41 13.40
C GLY A 553 4.15 24.95 11.98
N LEU A 554 5.35 25.05 11.39
CA LEU A 554 5.59 25.59 10.05
C LEU A 554 5.77 24.48 9.00
N GLY A 555 5.30 24.72 7.77
CA GLY A 555 5.64 23.88 6.62
C GLY A 555 7.08 24.11 6.14
N GLU A 556 7.78 23.07 5.79
CA GLU A 556 9.21 23.12 5.45
C GLU A 556 9.47 22.89 3.97
N PHE A 557 10.33 23.71 3.38
CA PHE A 557 10.81 23.53 2.03
C PHE A 557 12.18 22.83 2.01
N HIS A 558 12.27 21.76 1.20
CA HIS A 558 13.48 20.96 1.00
C HIS A 558 13.73 20.79 -0.50
N TYR A 559 14.74 21.44 -1.04
CA TYR A 559 15.07 21.28 -2.46
C TYR A 559 15.80 19.95 -2.72
N HIS A 560 15.34 19.24 -3.74
CA HIS A 560 15.97 18.06 -4.28
C HIS A 560 16.12 18.18 -5.80
N GLN A 561 17.36 18.22 -6.25
CA GLN A 561 17.66 18.28 -7.67
C GLN A 561 17.31 16.96 -8.35
N TYR A 562 16.64 17.04 -9.49
CA TYR A 562 16.45 15.88 -10.34
C TYR A 562 17.80 15.39 -10.88
N LYS A 563 18.08 14.11 -10.73
CA LYS A 563 19.27 13.46 -11.30
C LYS A 563 18.86 12.77 -12.60
N LEU A 564 19.49 13.16 -13.70
CA LEU A 564 19.23 12.57 -15.01
C LEU A 564 19.50 11.06 -14.97
N ARG A 565 18.53 10.27 -15.41
CA ARG A 565 18.62 8.81 -15.34
C ARG A 565 17.56 8.11 -16.20
N GLY A 566 17.74 6.79 -16.35
CA GLY A 566 16.78 5.89 -16.96
C GLY A 566 16.38 6.31 -18.37
N MET A 567 15.09 6.22 -18.66
CA MET A 567 14.57 6.54 -19.99
C MET A 567 14.78 8.01 -20.37
N VAL A 568 14.71 8.95 -19.43
CA VAL A 568 14.93 10.39 -19.70
C VAL A 568 16.39 10.61 -20.16
N GLU A 569 17.35 9.99 -19.51
CA GLU A 569 18.77 10.06 -19.87
C GLU A 569 19.02 9.44 -21.25
N GLU A 570 18.49 8.24 -21.50
CA GLU A 570 18.67 7.53 -22.75
C GLU A 570 18.07 8.29 -23.96
N ILE A 571 16.91 8.93 -23.80
CA ILE A 571 16.30 9.76 -24.85
C ILE A 571 17.15 11.03 -25.07
N SER A 572 17.54 11.72 -23.97
CA SER A 572 18.33 12.97 -24.05
C SER A 572 19.67 12.75 -24.73
N SER A 573 20.33 11.63 -24.47
CA SER A 573 21.61 11.25 -25.07
C SER A 573 21.48 10.52 -26.42
N LYS A 574 20.25 10.26 -26.89
CA LYS A 574 19.94 9.48 -28.09
C LYS A 574 20.51 8.05 -28.05
N THR A 575 20.52 7.46 -26.86
CA THR A 575 21.04 6.09 -26.61
C THR A 575 19.95 5.10 -26.23
N LEU A 576 18.67 5.46 -26.41
CA LEU A 576 17.54 4.59 -26.06
C LEU A 576 17.61 3.27 -26.84
N THR A 577 17.84 2.18 -26.12
CA THR A 577 17.88 0.81 -26.63
C THR A 577 17.12 -0.12 -25.70
N GLY A 578 16.44 -1.13 -26.29
CA GLY A 578 15.65 -2.08 -25.51
C GLY A 578 14.34 -1.49 -24.99
N TYR A 579 13.82 -2.05 -23.91
CA TYR A 579 12.49 -1.77 -23.40
C TYR A 579 12.53 -1.36 -21.93
N HIS A 580 11.72 -0.34 -21.57
CA HIS A 580 11.46 0.03 -20.19
C HIS A 580 10.11 -0.55 -19.74
N LEU A 581 10.11 -1.33 -18.67
CA LEU A 581 8.93 -1.96 -18.10
C LEU A 581 8.38 -1.15 -16.95
N THR A 582 7.08 -0.93 -16.94
CA THR A 582 6.33 -0.47 -15.76
C THR A 582 5.30 -1.51 -15.35
N THR A 583 4.99 -1.57 -14.05
CA THR A 583 3.99 -2.49 -13.51
C THR A 583 2.74 -1.77 -13.05
N GLY A 584 1.61 -2.48 -13.02
CA GLY A 584 0.36 -1.91 -12.55
C GLY A 584 -0.69 -2.95 -12.16
N ARG A 585 -1.94 -2.51 -12.05
CA ARG A 585 -3.07 -3.33 -11.60
C ARG A 585 -4.18 -3.35 -12.63
N THR A 586 -5.04 -4.38 -12.55
CA THR A 586 -6.32 -4.46 -13.26
C THR A 586 -7.49 -4.16 -12.32
N LEU A 587 -8.65 -3.88 -12.91
CA LEU A 587 -9.87 -3.62 -12.15
C LEU A 587 -10.37 -4.86 -11.38
N ALA A 588 -10.18 -6.06 -11.91
CA ALA A 588 -10.73 -7.28 -11.33
C ALA A 588 -9.90 -7.84 -10.17
N HIS A 589 -8.58 -7.70 -10.22
CA HIS A 589 -7.71 -8.22 -9.18
C HIS A 589 -7.21 -7.16 -8.21
N TYR A 590 -6.77 -7.62 -7.05
CA TYR A 590 -6.21 -6.79 -6.00
C TYR A 590 -4.95 -7.43 -5.42
N ASN A 591 -3.85 -6.66 -5.36
CA ASN A 591 -2.54 -7.09 -4.90
C ASN A 591 -2.10 -8.40 -5.57
N ASN A 592 -1.69 -9.42 -4.80
CA ASN A 592 -1.31 -10.77 -5.27
C ASN A 592 -2.50 -11.67 -5.64
N ALA A 593 -3.68 -11.12 -5.86
CA ALA A 593 -4.92 -11.83 -6.17
C ALA A 593 -5.36 -12.93 -5.18
N ALA A 594 -4.69 -13.14 -4.05
CA ALA A 594 -4.97 -14.25 -3.11
C ALA A 594 -6.46 -14.40 -2.74
N GLN A 595 -7.20 -13.29 -2.61
CA GLN A 595 -8.65 -13.31 -2.36
C GLN A 595 -9.47 -13.22 -3.65
N THR A 596 -9.05 -12.39 -4.61
CA THR A 596 -9.87 -12.13 -5.81
C THR A 596 -9.86 -13.29 -6.81
N LYS A 597 -8.84 -14.14 -6.83
CA LYS A 597 -8.81 -15.36 -7.65
C LYS A 597 -9.84 -16.41 -7.20
N GLU A 598 -10.26 -16.36 -5.94
CA GLU A 598 -11.28 -17.25 -5.38
C GLU A 598 -12.70 -16.90 -5.86
N SER A 599 -12.89 -15.75 -6.52
CA SER A 599 -14.15 -15.38 -7.16
C SER A 599 -14.10 -15.63 -8.66
N GLU A 600 -14.88 -16.59 -9.15
CA GLU A 600 -14.96 -16.91 -10.58
C GLU A 600 -15.31 -15.69 -11.43
N LYS A 601 -16.24 -14.85 -10.96
CA LYS A 601 -16.66 -13.62 -11.64
C LYS A 601 -15.56 -12.59 -11.82
N LEU A 602 -14.54 -12.62 -10.97
CA LEU A 602 -13.36 -11.75 -11.07
C LEU A 602 -12.24 -12.44 -11.83
N ASN A 603 -11.94 -13.70 -11.48
CA ASN A 603 -10.81 -14.45 -12.05
C ASN A 603 -10.97 -14.70 -13.55
N SER A 604 -12.18 -15.04 -14.03
CA SER A 604 -12.45 -15.26 -15.46
C SER A 604 -12.22 -14.04 -16.36
N ARG A 605 -11.99 -12.85 -15.80
CA ARG A 605 -11.72 -11.62 -16.56
C ARG A 605 -10.24 -11.38 -16.83
N TYR A 606 -9.39 -11.82 -15.90
CA TYR A 606 -7.94 -11.64 -15.91
C TYR A 606 -7.31 -12.81 -15.16
N ASP A 607 -7.24 -13.98 -15.78
CA ASP A 607 -6.71 -15.22 -15.20
C ASP A 607 -5.19 -15.35 -15.34
N GLU A 608 -4.56 -14.42 -16.06
CA GLU A 608 -3.11 -14.30 -16.21
C GLU A 608 -2.65 -12.83 -16.26
N ASP A 609 -1.35 -12.61 -16.05
CA ASP A 609 -0.71 -11.32 -16.25
C ASP A 609 -0.32 -11.15 -17.73
N ILE A 610 -0.90 -10.13 -18.38
CA ILE A 610 -0.71 -9.86 -19.81
C ILE A 610 0.31 -8.73 -19.99
N LEU A 611 1.24 -8.92 -20.92
CA LEU A 611 2.22 -7.91 -21.31
C LEU A 611 1.67 -7.02 -22.43
N LEU A 612 1.51 -5.72 -22.15
CA LEU A 612 1.12 -4.73 -23.14
C LEU A 612 2.37 -4.18 -23.84
N VAL A 613 2.31 -4.14 -25.17
CA VAL A 613 3.38 -3.69 -26.07
C VAL A 613 2.81 -2.68 -27.06
N HIS A 614 3.59 -1.64 -27.41
CA HIS A 614 3.16 -0.67 -28.41
C HIS A 614 3.06 -1.32 -29.79
N GLU A 615 2.01 -1.01 -30.57
CA GLU A 615 1.77 -1.58 -31.90
C GLU A 615 2.94 -1.33 -32.87
N GLY A 616 3.59 -0.16 -32.76
CA GLY A 616 4.78 0.19 -33.55
C GLY A 616 6.02 -0.66 -33.27
N ASP A 617 6.08 -1.33 -32.12
CA ASP A 617 7.19 -2.22 -31.75
C ASP A 617 6.91 -3.69 -32.10
N ALA A 618 5.77 -4.00 -32.74
CA ALA A 618 5.34 -5.38 -33.00
C ALA A 618 6.37 -6.22 -33.77
N ALA A 619 7.19 -5.59 -34.62
CA ALA A 619 8.22 -6.30 -35.40
C ALA A 619 9.35 -6.90 -34.54
N ASP A 620 9.54 -6.39 -33.31
CA ASP A 620 10.56 -6.87 -32.36
C ASP A 620 10.10 -8.14 -31.60
N PHE A 621 8.82 -8.51 -31.73
CA PHE A 621 8.20 -9.62 -31.01
C PHE A 621 7.76 -10.72 -31.98
N THR A 622 8.15 -11.95 -31.67
CA THR A 622 7.73 -13.14 -32.45
C THR A 622 6.96 -14.10 -31.55
N GLY A 623 5.93 -14.73 -32.09
CA GLY A 623 5.06 -15.65 -31.34
C GLY A 623 4.00 -14.93 -30.48
N GLU A 624 3.31 -15.68 -29.62
CA GLU A 624 2.23 -15.19 -28.76
C GLU A 624 2.70 -14.89 -27.35
N LYS A 625 3.87 -15.39 -26.94
CA LYS A 625 4.44 -15.23 -25.59
C LYS A 625 5.91 -14.83 -25.66
N VAL A 626 6.36 -14.16 -24.63
CA VAL A 626 7.76 -13.78 -24.43
C VAL A 626 8.17 -13.93 -22.98
N ILE A 627 9.46 -14.06 -22.74
CA ILE A 627 10.08 -13.98 -21.41
C ILE A 627 10.78 -12.63 -21.30
N LEU A 628 10.55 -11.93 -20.19
CA LEU A 628 11.33 -10.75 -19.82
C LEU A 628 12.46 -11.16 -18.91
N LYS A 629 13.64 -10.57 -19.11
CA LYS A 629 14.84 -10.87 -18.35
C LYS A 629 15.58 -9.61 -17.91
N THR A 630 16.19 -9.68 -16.74
CA THR A 630 17.18 -8.73 -16.21
C THR A 630 18.36 -9.50 -15.62
N GLU A 631 19.32 -8.78 -15.08
CA GLU A 631 20.44 -9.39 -14.31
C GLU A 631 19.98 -10.13 -13.05
N PHE A 632 18.81 -9.78 -12.48
CA PHE A 632 18.29 -10.35 -11.23
C PHE A 632 17.49 -11.64 -11.44
N GLY A 633 16.90 -11.79 -12.61
CA GLY A 633 16.10 -12.97 -12.94
C GLY A 633 15.24 -12.79 -14.19
N GLN A 634 14.28 -13.67 -14.33
CA GLN A 634 13.38 -13.66 -15.49
C GLN A 634 11.95 -14.04 -15.08
N THR A 635 11.00 -13.66 -15.95
CA THR A 635 9.60 -14.08 -15.85
C THR A 635 9.40 -15.49 -16.40
N ASN A 636 8.25 -16.08 -16.09
CA ASN A 636 7.70 -17.14 -16.93
C ASN A 636 7.13 -16.53 -18.22
N PRO A 637 6.82 -17.35 -19.26
CA PRO A 637 6.26 -16.83 -20.51
C PRO A 637 4.99 -16.01 -20.32
N LEU A 638 4.98 -14.76 -20.79
CA LEU A 638 3.89 -13.80 -20.70
C LEU A 638 3.17 -13.68 -22.04
N THR A 639 1.85 -13.70 -22.02
CA THR A 639 1.00 -13.48 -23.20
C THR A 639 1.10 -12.03 -23.67
N LEU A 640 1.32 -11.82 -24.96
CA LEU A 640 1.44 -10.50 -25.60
C LEU A 640 0.08 -9.90 -25.94
N LYS A 641 -0.01 -8.58 -25.76
CA LYS A 641 -1.13 -7.79 -26.30
C LYS A 641 -0.62 -6.48 -26.84
N PHE A 642 -0.78 -6.26 -28.15
CA PHE A 642 -0.41 -5.01 -28.80
C PHE A 642 -1.50 -3.93 -28.60
N THR A 643 -1.04 -2.68 -28.41
CA THR A 643 -1.95 -1.54 -28.12
C THR A 643 -1.22 -0.20 -28.35
N ASP A 644 -1.99 0.83 -28.67
CA ASP A 644 -1.54 2.23 -28.75
C ASP A 644 -1.47 2.97 -27.38
N LYS A 645 -1.88 2.28 -26.30
CA LYS A 645 -1.97 2.88 -24.96
C LYS A 645 -0.67 2.94 -24.19
N VAL A 646 0.34 2.19 -24.56
CA VAL A 646 1.71 2.32 -24.06
C VAL A 646 2.54 3.09 -25.06
N GLN A 647 3.61 3.76 -24.62
CA GLN A 647 4.49 4.48 -25.55
C GLN A 647 5.45 3.50 -26.25
N PRO A 648 6.01 3.85 -27.43
CA PRO A 648 7.09 3.08 -28.02
C PRO A 648 8.22 2.83 -27.02
N LYS A 649 8.81 1.63 -27.07
CA LYS A 649 9.85 1.16 -26.13
C LYS A 649 9.44 1.13 -24.65
N THR A 650 8.12 1.22 -24.38
CA THR A 650 7.52 1.01 -23.06
C THR A 650 6.72 -0.29 -23.02
N LEU A 651 6.94 -1.09 -22.00
CA LEU A 651 6.15 -2.28 -21.67
C LEU A 651 5.34 -2.05 -20.40
N PHE A 652 4.15 -2.63 -20.35
CA PHE A 652 3.33 -2.63 -19.14
C PHE A 652 2.86 -4.06 -18.83
N VAL A 653 2.98 -4.46 -17.56
CA VAL A 653 2.49 -5.77 -17.09
C VAL A 653 1.84 -5.63 -15.72
N THR A 654 0.91 -6.51 -15.40
CA THR A 654 0.39 -6.69 -14.05
C THR A 654 1.24 -7.69 -13.27
N PHE A 655 1.01 -7.78 -11.94
CA PHE A 655 1.78 -8.66 -11.03
C PHE A 655 0.86 -9.45 -10.10
N HIS A 656 -0.35 -9.77 -10.58
CA HIS A 656 -1.37 -10.40 -9.75
C HIS A 656 -1.15 -11.89 -9.51
N HIS A 657 -0.48 -12.56 -10.44
CA HIS A 657 -0.34 -14.02 -10.44
C HIS A 657 1.11 -14.42 -10.13
N ALA A 658 1.31 -15.19 -9.06
CA ALA A 658 2.64 -15.63 -8.60
C ALA A 658 3.40 -16.42 -9.68
N GLN A 659 2.68 -17.20 -10.51
CA GLN A 659 3.27 -17.98 -11.60
C GLN A 659 3.95 -17.10 -12.66
N SER A 660 3.59 -15.83 -12.80
CA SER A 660 4.23 -14.92 -13.77
C SER A 660 5.65 -14.55 -13.39
N LYS A 661 5.99 -14.59 -12.10
CA LYS A 661 7.31 -14.24 -11.52
C LYS A 661 7.80 -12.85 -11.92
N ILE A 662 6.89 -11.88 -12.04
CA ILE A 662 7.23 -10.51 -12.47
C ILE A 662 8.26 -9.86 -11.55
N ASN A 663 8.13 -10.06 -10.23
CA ASN A 663 9.01 -9.42 -9.27
C ASN A 663 10.42 -10.03 -9.21
N ASN A 664 10.69 -11.11 -9.95
CA ASN A 664 12.06 -11.59 -10.21
C ASN A 664 12.89 -10.61 -11.06
N LEU A 665 12.23 -9.75 -11.83
CA LEU A 665 12.93 -8.79 -12.68
C LEU A 665 13.60 -7.66 -11.89
N PHE A 666 13.06 -7.35 -10.70
CA PHE A 666 13.52 -6.22 -9.90
C PHE A 666 14.62 -6.65 -8.93
N GLY A 667 15.64 -5.79 -8.82
CA GLY A 667 16.72 -5.95 -7.86
C GLY A 667 16.51 -5.09 -6.61
N ASP A 668 17.61 -4.72 -5.98
CA ASP A 668 17.62 -4.01 -4.69
C ASP A 668 17.47 -2.48 -4.86
N LYS A 669 17.19 -1.99 -6.07
CA LYS A 669 16.96 -0.56 -6.32
C LYS A 669 15.70 -0.09 -5.58
N CYS A 670 15.87 0.90 -4.72
CA CYS A 670 14.81 1.41 -3.84
C CYS A 670 14.94 2.92 -3.62
N ASP A 671 13.90 3.51 -3.05
CA ASP A 671 13.89 4.91 -2.60
C ASP A 671 15.03 5.18 -1.63
N GLU A 672 15.75 6.30 -1.85
CA GLU A 672 16.98 6.63 -1.10
C GLU A 672 16.75 6.85 0.40
N LEU A 673 15.55 7.29 0.81
CA LEU A 673 15.25 7.65 2.20
C LEU A 673 14.54 6.57 2.99
N ILE A 674 13.73 5.76 2.32
CA ILE A 674 12.80 4.87 3.02
C ILE A 674 12.78 3.45 2.44
N LEU A 675 13.68 3.14 1.52
CA LEU A 675 13.90 1.83 0.93
C LEU A 675 12.66 1.17 0.30
N THR A 676 11.74 1.96 -0.23
CA THR A 676 10.63 1.44 -1.04
C THR A 676 11.12 0.98 -2.39
N ALA A 677 10.80 -0.24 -2.80
CA ALA A 677 11.26 -0.81 -4.06
C ALA A 677 10.81 -0.03 -5.30
N ALA A 678 11.69 0.12 -6.28
CA ALA A 678 11.44 0.85 -7.52
C ALA A 678 10.78 -0.05 -8.57
N PHE A 679 9.47 -0.31 -8.46
CA PHE A 679 8.72 -1.19 -9.35
C PHE A 679 8.20 -0.54 -10.65
N LYS A 680 8.38 0.77 -10.83
CA LYS A 680 7.73 1.51 -11.93
C LYS A 680 8.64 1.83 -13.09
N SER A 681 9.92 1.50 -13.00
CA SER A 681 10.82 1.61 -14.13
C SER A 681 11.97 0.62 -14.00
N ILE A 682 12.08 -0.30 -14.96
CA ILE A 682 13.24 -1.17 -15.12
C ILE A 682 13.46 -1.46 -16.61
N LYS A 683 14.72 -1.44 -17.03
CA LYS A 683 15.12 -1.86 -18.38
C LYS A 683 15.15 -3.38 -18.45
N VAL A 684 14.52 -3.96 -19.46
CA VAL A 684 14.42 -5.41 -19.65
C VAL A 684 14.89 -5.84 -21.04
N GLU A 685 15.43 -7.05 -21.10
CA GLU A 685 15.66 -7.82 -22.32
C GLU A 685 14.40 -8.65 -22.63
N VAL A 686 14.02 -8.70 -23.90
CA VAL A 686 12.90 -9.52 -24.39
C VAL A 686 13.45 -10.78 -25.05
N ILE A 687 13.01 -11.94 -24.60
CA ILE A 687 13.34 -13.24 -25.17
C ILE A 687 12.05 -13.79 -25.82
N ASN A 688 12.05 -13.89 -27.14
CA ASN A 688 10.97 -14.48 -27.89
C ASN A 688 10.97 -16.01 -27.67
N THR A 689 9.76 -16.62 -27.46
CA THR A 689 9.62 -18.04 -27.14
C THR A 689 8.90 -18.82 -28.26
#